data_7e192102d561601d84b0b3593c809411
#
_entry.id   7e192102d561601d84b0b3593c809411
#
_cell.length_a   1.000
_cell.length_b   1.000
_cell.length_c   1.000
_cell.angle_alpha   90.00
_cell.angle_beta   90.00
_cell.angle_gamma   90.00
#
_symmetry.space_group_name_H-M   'P 1'
#
loop_
_entity.id
_entity.type
_entity.pdbx_description
1 polymer ?
#
loop_
_entity_poly.entity_id
_entity_poly.type
_entity_poly.pdbx_seq_one_letter_code
_entity_poly.pdbx_strand_id
1 'polypeptide(L)'
;MEPALRAEWEDLAAQVRYHRDKYYNGTAEITDAEFDALFFRLQALEEEHPGLRTPDSPTLQVGAPSPEGSSFENIAHLERLYSLDNVFSKDELEQWLIRTPSDTYSVELKIDGVSIDLVYRDGELTTAATRGDGTVGEEITANARMIAGIPDRLEENDSFPIPSVLEVRGEVYIAVEDFPLVNEQRQKENKKPFANPRNAAAGSMRQKDPQAVKKRRLTLVCHGIGAAEGISFESQSQAYEALVAFGLPVSEYTKVVHSHEEVHEMVEKWADHRHDAVFEMDGMVVKVDNREQQRALGATSRAPRWAIAYKYPPEQAVTKLLDVRVGVGRTGRVTPFAIMEPVEVAGSTVEMATLHNQSEVKRKGVLIGDQVVIRKAGEVIPEVLGPMADLREGTERPFVFPTLCPQCGTKLAPAKEEDADWRCPNTRSCPGQLAGRLEYIAGRGVFDIEALGEKAAEDLVRTGILTDEAELFTLTENDLLDSRVYTNSKGAVNAAGKKLIAGLETQKETDLWRVITGLSIRHVGPTAARALAREFGSMDAIRSASEEELAATDGVGGVIASSIVQWFSVDWHRAIVDAWAKAGVTMEEEQGEEKEQTLEGLTIVVTGSLENFTRDSVKEAIIARGGKASSSVSKKTDYVVVGANAGSKATKAEELGRPIINEQQFEELLETGTVTSLL
;
A
#
# COMPACT_ATOMS: atom_id res chain seq x y z
N MET A 1 -20.46 15.89 -22.66
CA MET A 1 -20.24 15.45 -21.26
C MET A 1 -20.09 16.71 -20.43
N GLU A 2 -20.85 16.86 -19.34
CA GLU A 2 -20.79 18.04 -18.50
C GLU A 2 -19.44 18.15 -17.80
N PRO A 3 -18.75 19.29 -17.83
CA PRO A 3 -17.44 19.47 -17.20
C PRO A 3 -17.43 19.15 -15.69
N ALA A 4 -18.55 19.39 -15.01
CA ALA A 4 -18.71 19.09 -13.58
C ALA A 4 -18.67 17.58 -13.28
N LEU A 5 -19.28 16.77 -14.13
CA LEU A 5 -19.33 15.30 -13.97
C LEU A 5 -17.94 14.67 -14.15
N ARG A 6 -17.18 15.20 -15.09
CA ARG A 6 -15.80 14.77 -15.32
C ARG A 6 -14.89 15.14 -14.15
N ALA A 7 -15.06 16.35 -13.60
CA ALA A 7 -14.30 16.77 -12.42
C ALA A 7 -14.64 15.93 -11.19
N GLU A 8 -15.90 15.53 -10.99
CA GLU A 8 -16.31 14.60 -9.92
C GLU A 8 -15.65 13.24 -10.09
N TRP A 9 -15.64 12.69 -11.31
CA TRP A 9 -14.97 11.42 -11.60
C TRP A 9 -13.46 11.49 -11.35
N GLU A 10 -12.79 12.55 -11.80
CA GLU A 10 -11.35 12.76 -11.61
C GLU A 10 -10.99 12.86 -10.13
N ASP A 11 -11.79 13.55 -9.32
CA ASP A 11 -11.60 13.65 -7.87
C ASP A 11 -11.78 12.30 -7.17
N LEU A 12 -12.87 11.58 -7.46
CA LEU A 12 -13.13 10.25 -6.91
C LEU A 12 -12.03 9.24 -7.31
N ALA A 13 -11.61 9.26 -8.57
CA ALA A 13 -10.55 8.38 -9.05
C ALA A 13 -9.21 8.69 -8.37
N ALA A 14 -8.90 9.96 -8.13
CA ALA A 14 -7.70 10.36 -7.41
C ALA A 14 -7.74 9.92 -5.94
N GLN A 15 -8.88 10.07 -5.26
CA GLN A 15 -9.07 9.61 -3.88
C GLN A 15 -8.91 8.08 -3.79
N VAL A 16 -9.55 7.32 -4.69
CA VAL A 16 -9.43 5.85 -4.71
C VAL A 16 -7.99 5.40 -4.95
N ARG A 17 -7.25 6.03 -5.88
CA ARG A 17 -5.83 5.70 -6.10
C ARG A 17 -4.99 6.01 -4.86
N TYR A 18 -5.18 7.19 -4.28
CA TYR A 18 -4.44 7.63 -3.09
C TYR A 18 -4.63 6.69 -1.91
N HIS A 19 -5.89 6.40 -1.54
CA HIS A 19 -6.18 5.57 -0.38
C HIS A 19 -5.82 4.10 -0.61
N ARG A 20 -5.89 3.62 -1.85
CA ARG A 20 -5.39 2.29 -2.24
C ARG A 20 -3.89 2.16 -2.04
N ASP A 21 -3.11 3.14 -2.50
CA ASP A 21 -1.66 3.15 -2.29
C ASP A 21 -1.32 3.18 -0.79
N LYS A 22 -2.01 4.02 -0.01
CA LYS A 22 -1.83 4.06 1.45
C LYS A 22 -2.16 2.73 2.13
N TYR A 23 -3.16 2.02 1.67
CA TYR A 23 -3.55 0.72 2.21
C TYR A 23 -2.50 -0.35 1.96
N TYR A 24 -1.95 -0.44 0.75
CA TYR A 24 -0.99 -1.49 0.39
C TYR A 24 0.47 -1.13 0.70
N ASN A 25 0.85 0.13 0.57
CA ASN A 25 2.24 0.57 0.61
C ASN A 25 2.58 1.48 1.80
N GLY A 26 1.60 1.88 2.59
CA GLY A 26 1.78 2.83 3.69
C GLY A 26 0.99 2.45 4.94
N THR A 27 0.40 3.44 5.55
CA THR A 27 -0.57 3.30 6.64
C THR A 27 -1.92 3.76 6.12
N ALA A 28 -2.94 2.91 6.19
CA ALA A 28 -4.30 3.26 5.81
C ALA A 28 -4.77 4.51 6.56
N GLU A 29 -5.29 5.49 5.82
CA GLU A 29 -5.76 6.77 6.37
C GLU A 29 -7.29 6.84 6.43
N ILE A 30 -7.96 5.97 5.68
CA ILE A 30 -9.42 5.74 5.72
C ILE A 30 -9.71 4.27 5.94
N THR A 31 -10.94 3.97 6.27
CA THR A 31 -11.44 2.64 6.54
C THR A 31 -11.69 1.86 5.25
N ASP A 32 -11.72 0.54 5.32
CA ASP A 32 -12.14 -0.31 4.21
C ASP A 32 -13.56 0.06 3.77
N ALA A 33 -14.47 0.32 4.72
CA ALA A 33 -15.84 0.73 4.43
C ALA A 33 -15.91 2.11 3.74
N GLU A 34 -15.08 3.09 4.16
CA GLU A 34 -14.98 4.39 3.48
C GLU A 34 -14.32 4.24 2.12
N PHE A 35 -13.29 3.39 2.01
CA PHE A 35 -12.67 3.06 0.73
C PHE A 35 -13.67 2.37 -0.20
N ASP A 36 -14.40 1.37 0.29
CA ASP A 36 -15.43 0.67 -0.47
C ASP A 36 -16.54 1.64 -0.90
N ALA A 37 -16.97 2.57 -0.03
CA ALA A 37 -17.95 3.60 -0.38
C ALA A 37 -17.45 4.54 -1.50
N LEU A 38 -16.21 5.00 -1.44
CA LEU A 38 -15.58 5.81 -2.51
C LEU A 38 -15.48 4.99 -3.81
N PHE A 39 -15.06 3.75 -3.70
CA PHE A 39 -14.90 2.85 -4.82
C PHE A 39 -16.24 2.54 -5.50
N PHE A 40 -17.30 2.21 -4.75
CA PHE A 40 -18.63 1.97 -5.30
C PHE A 40 -19.26 3.22 -5.89
N ARG A 41 -19.03 4.41 -5.27
CA ARG A 41 -19.50 5.67 -5.87
C ARG A 41 -18.83 5.92 -7.22
N LEU A 42 -17.52 5.68 -7.32
CA LEU A 42 -16.80 5.78 -8.59
C LEU A 42 -17.32 4.78 -9.61
N GLN A 43 -17.55 3.53 -9.19
CA GLN A 43 -18.10 2.47 -10.06
C GLN A 43 -19.50 2.81 -10.55
N ALA A 44 -20.39 3.25 -9.67
CA ALA A 44 -21.76 3.66 -10.05
C ALA A 44 -21.73 4.82 -11.05
N LEU A 45 -20.84 5.82 -10.84
CA LEU A 45 -20.68 6.93 -11.77
C LEU A 45 -20.21 6.47 -13.15
N GLU A 46 -19.33 5.46 -13.21
CA GLU A 46 -18.86 4.86 -14.45
C GLU A 46 -19.92 3.98 -15.13
N GLU A 47 -20.79 3.34 -14.37
CA GLU A 47 -21.92 2.56 -14.90
C GLU A 47 -23.01 3.45 -15.49
N GLU A 48 -23.34 4.57 -14.82
CA GLU A 48 -24.28 5.58 -15.32
C GLU A 48 -23.71 6.32 -16.53
N HIS A 49 -22.40 6.54 -16.55
CA HIS A 49 -21.68 7.32 -17.58
C HIS A 49 -20.47 6.56 -18.13
N PRO A 50 -20.66 5.51 -18.95
CA PRO A 50 -19.55 4.66 -19.44
C PRO A 50 -18.42 5.41 -20.17
N GLY A 51 -18.71 6.59 -20.71
CA GLY A 51 -17.71 7.45 -21.36
C GLY A 51 -16.72 8.14 -20.40
N LEU A 52 -16.93 8.06 -19.07
CA LEU A 52 -15.97 8.53 -18.06
C LEU A 52 -14.91 7.48 -17.74
N ARG A 53 -15.25 6.19 -17.85
CA ARG A 53 -14.35 5.08 -17.55
C ARG A 53 -13.19 5.05 -18.51
N THR A 54 -12.01 5.47 -18.04
CA THR A 54 -10.75 5.37 -18.80
C THR A 54 -10.12 3.99 -18.64
N PRO A 55 -9.24 3.56 -19.57
CA PRO A 55 -8.54 2.26 -19.43
C PRO A 55 -7.67 2.14 -18.17
N ASP A 56 -7.28 3.27 -17.59
CA ASP A 56 -6.49 3.37 -16.35
C ASP A 56 -7.37 3.68 -15.12
N SER A 57 -8.71 3.57 -15.25
CA SER A 57 -9.60 3.76 -14.09
C SER A 57 -9.20 2.83 -12.94
N PRO A 58 -9.15 3.32 -11.70
CA PRO A 58 -8.87 2.50 -10.55
C PRO A 58 -9.91 1.39 -10.31
N THR A 59 -11.11 1.50 -10.88
CA THR A 59 -12.11 0.41 -10.83
C THR A 59 -11.71 -0.82 -11.63
N LEU A 60 -10.75 -0.71 -12.54
CA LEU A 60 -10.22 -1.81 -13.37
C LEU A 60 -8.91 -2.40 -12.82
N GLN A 61 -8.37 -1.87 -11.72
CA GLN A 61 -7.07 -2.25 -11.17
C GLN A 61 -7.19 -3.11 -9.92
N VAL A 62 -6.25 -4.03 -9.71
CA VAL A 62 -6.09 -4.87 -8.53
C VAL A 62 -4.91 -4.35 -7.70
N GLY A 63 -5.03 -4.37 -6.38
CA GLY A 63 -3.93 -4.04 -5.49
C GLY A 63 -3.31 -2.66 -5.72
N ALA A 64 -2.06 -2.51 -5.35
CA ALA A 64 -1.23 -1.35 -5.68
C ALA A 64 0.10 -1.83 -6.26
N PRO A 65 0.73 -1.08 -7.16
CA PRO A 65 2.10 -1.35 -7.60
C PRO A 65 3.02 -1.45 -6.38
N SER A 66 4.08 -2.24 -6.49
CA SER A 66 5.12 -2.27 -5.46
C SER A 66 5.64 -0.86 -5.20
N PRO A 67 5.96 -0.51 -3.94
CA PRO A 67 6.48 0.82 -3.64
C PRO A 67 7.74 1.06 -4.45
N GLU A 68 7.79 2.18 -5.13
CA GLU A 68 8.99 2.59 -5.83
C GLU A 68 10.12 2.81 -4.82
N GLY A 69 11.30 2.25 -5.10
CA GLY A 69 12.43 2.23 -4.17
C GLY A 69 12.34 1.14 -3.10
N SER A 70 11.50 0.13 -3.30
CA SER A 70 11.55 -1.11 -2.51
C SER A 70 12.95 -1.73 -2.62
N SER A 71 13.42 -2.31 -1.50
CA SER A 71 14.67 -3.10 -1.49
C SER A 71 14.49 -4.50 -2.08
N PHE A 72 13.30 -4.84 -2.55
CA PHE A 72 12.96 -6.11 -3.17
C PHE A 72 12.81 -5.94 -4.68
N GLU A 73 13.29 -6.91 -5.44
CA GLU A 73 13.11 -6.95 -6.89
C GLU A 73 11.64 -7.20 -7.24
N ASN A 74 11.21 -6.71 -8.39
CA ASN A 74 9.88 -6.97 -8.90
C ASN A 74 9.87 -8.22 -9.77
N ILE A 75 8.90 -9.10 -9.55
CA ILE A 75 8.73 -10.33 -10.33
C ILE A 75 7.30 -10.45 -10.86
N ALA A 76 7.18 -10.93 -12.09
CA ALA A 76 5.89 -11.20 -12.72
C ALA A 76 5.30 -12.52 -12.23
N HIS A 77 4.00 -12.52 -11.91
CA HIS A 77 3.25 -13.76 -11.63
C HIS A 77 3.06 -14.58 -12.92
N LEU A 78 3.02 -15.90 -12.79
CA LEU A 78 2.76 -16.78 -13.93
C LEU A 78 1.32 -16.59 -14.45
N GLU A 79 0.35 -16.49 -13.53
CA GLU A 79 -1.02 -16.08 -13.83
C GLU A 79 -1.41 -14.87 -12.97
N ARG A 80 -2.27 -14.01 -13.53
CA ARG A 80 -2.73 -12.82 -12.83
C ARG A 80 -3.42 -13.16 -11.51
N LEU A 81 -3.01 -12.51 -10.41
CA LEU A 81 -3.70 -12.55 -9.14
C LEU A 81 -4.87 -11.55 -9.16
N TYR A 82 -6.04 -12.06 -8.82
CA TYR A 82 -7.25 -11.26 -8.76
C TYR A 82 -7.57 -10.80 -7.33
N SER A 83 -8.39 -9.78 -7.22
CA SER A 83 -9.14 -9.47 -6.02
C SER A 83 -10.45 -10.27 -6.01
N LEU A 84 -11.31 -10.02 -5.04
CA LEU A 84 -12.68 -10.55 -5.01
C LEU A 84 -13.65 -9.38 -5.06
N ASP A 85 -14.80 -9.60 -5.69
CA ASP A 85 -15.94 -8.72 -5.53
C ASP A 85 -16.59 -8.98 -4.19
N ASN A 86 -17.18 -7.95 -3.58
CA ASN A 86 -17.75 -8.01 -2.24
C ASN A 86 -19.26 -7.94 -2.27
N VAL A 87 -19.91 -8.65 -1.35
CA VAL A 87 -21.33 -8.50 -0.99
C VAL A 87 -21.42 -8.34 0.53
N PHE A 88 -22.43 -7.59 0.99
CA PHE A 88 -22.57 -7.18 2.40
C PHE A 88 -23.90 -7.62 3.02
N SER A 89 -24.77 -8.21 2.22
CA SER A 89 -26.07 -8.70 2.67
C SER A 89 -26.37 -10.09 2.12
N LYS A 90 -27.27 -10.81 2.81
CA LYS A 90 -27.73 -12.12 2.36
C LYS A 90 -28.43 -12.04 1.00
N ASP A 91 -29.19 -10.96 0.76
CA ASP A 91 -29.89 -10.76 -0.50
C ASP A 91 -28.91 -10.58 -1.67
N GLU A 92 -27.82 -9.84 -1.46
CA GLU A 92 -26.76 -9.67 -2.48
C GLU A 92 -26.04 -10.99 -2.75
N LEU A 93 -25.76 -11.78 -1.71
CA LEU A 93 -25.16 -13.12 -1.84
C LEU A 93 -26.09 -14.04 -2.64
N GLU A 94 -27.40 -14.07 -2.31
CA GLU A 94 -28.40 -14.88 -3.01
C GLU A 94 -28.49 -14.46 -4.49
N GLN A 95 -28.47 -13.17 -4.79
CA GLN A 95 -28.46 -12.68 -6.17
C GLN A 95 -27.19 -13.14 -6.92
N TRP A 96 -26.04 -13.23 -6.25
CA TRP A 96 -24.83 -13.76 -6.87
C TRP A 96 -24.97 -15.28 -7.12
N LEU A 97 -25.45 -16.06 -6.15
CA LEU A 97 -25.70 -17.50 -6.28
C LEU A 97 -26.64 -17.81 -7.43
N ILE A 98 -27.76 -17.04 -7.59
CA ILE A 98 -28.69 -17.17 -8.70
C ILE A 98 -28.03 -16.90 -10.05
N ARG A 99 -27.12 -15.90 -10.13
CA ARG A 99 -26.40 -15.58 -11.37
C ARG A 99 -25.26 -16.55 -11.67
N THR A 100 -24.80 -17.29 -10.67
CA THR A 100 -23.67 -18.21 -10.75
C THR A 100 -24.07 -19.61 -10.27
N PRO A 101 -25.08 -20.25 -10.92
CA PRO A 101 -25.57 -21.53 -10.46
C PRO A 101 -24.50 -22.61 -10.59
N SER A 102 -24.34 -23.43 -9.55
CA SER A 102 -23.44 -24.58 -9.53
C SER A 102 -24.01 -25.70 -8.66
N ASP A 103 -23.64 -26.93 -8.94
CA ASP A 103 -24.01 -28.09 -8.12
C ASP A 103 -23.22 -28.16 -6.81
N THR A 104 -22.06 -27.48 -6.79
CA THR A 104 -21.15 -27.47 -5.63
C THR A 104 -20.43 -26.15 -5.49
N TYR A 105 -20.35 -25.66 -4.24
CA TYR A 105 -19.58 -24.47 -3.87
C TYR A 105 -18.56 -24.85 -2.78
N SER A 106 -17.34 -24.30 -2.87
CA SER A 106 -16.39 -24.25 -1.76
C SER A 106 -16.65 -22.98 -0.95
N VAL A 107 -16.91 -23.14 0.34
CA VAL A 107 -17.15 -22.04 1.29
C VAL A 107 -16.00 -22.01 2.29
N GLU A 108 -15.34 -20.86 2.40
CA GLU A 108 -14.09 -20.69 3.12
C GLU A 108 -14.15 -19.45 4.02
N LEU A 109 -13.37 -19.45 5.09
CA LEU A 109 -13.16 -18.23 5.88
C LEU A 109 -12.29 -17.25 5.08
N LYS A 110 -12.71 -16.00 5.04
CA LYS A 110 -11.90 -14.91 4.48
C LYS A 110 -10.87 -14.44 5.50
N ILE A 111 -9.65 -14.94 5.34
CA ILE A 111 -8.54 -14.64 6.25
C ILE A 111 -8.15 -13.17 6.12
N ASP A 112 -8.02 -12.48 7.23
CA ASP A 112 -7.46 -11.13 7.26
C ASP A 112 -5.93 -11.18 7.42
N GLY A 113 -5.27 -11.48 6.32
CA GLY A 113 -3.83 -11.67 6.22
C GLY A 113 -3.20 -10.85 5.09
N VAL A 114 -2.13 -11.37 4.52
CA VAL A 114 -1.40 -10.80 3.39
C VAL A 114 -1.18 -11.85 2.33
N SER A 115 -1.62 -11.57 1.12
CA SER A 115 -1.50 -12.51 0.00
C SER A 115 -0.05 -12.77 -0.37
N ILE A 116 0.23 -14.03 -0.65
CA ILE A 116 1.50 -14.53 -1.16
C ILE A 116 1.24 -15.44 -2.37
N ASP A 117 2.16 -15.37 -3.31
CA ASP A 117 2.22 -16.24 -4.48
C ASP A 117 3.50 -17.06 -4.41
N LEU A 118 3.40 -18.38 -4.51
CA LEU A 118 4.50 -19.34 -4.41
C LEU A 118 4.61 -20.13 -5.70
N VAL A 119 5.79 -20.16 -6.31
CA VAL A 119 6.05 -20.96 -7.51
C VAL A 119 7.00 -22.10 -7.19
N TYR A 120 6.52 -23.32 -7.39
CA TYR A 120 7.31 -24.54 -7.33
C TYR A 120 7.62 -25.02 -8.75
N ARG A 121 8.88 -25.38 -9.00
CA ARG A 121 9.31 -26.04 -10.24
C ARG A 121 9.93 -27.38 -9.91
N ASP A 122 9.45 -28.42 -10.56
CA ASP A 122 9.86 -29.81 -10.27
C ASP A 122 9.83 -30.13 -8.75
N GLY A 123 8.84 -29.56 -8.08
CA GLY A 123 8.62 -29.71 -6.64
C GLY A 123 9.47 -28.79 -5.75
N GLU A 124 10.40 -28.01 -6.25
CA GLU A 124 11.23 -27.08 -5.45
C GLU A 124 10.67 -25.67 -5.46
N LEU A 125 10.64 -25.00 -4.31
CA LEU A 125 10.26 -23.59 -4.20
C LEU A 125 11.32 -22.71 -4.88
N THR A 126 10.98 -22.16 -6.03
CA THR A 126 11.86 -21.27 -6.81
C THR A 126 11.61 -19.81 -6.55
N THR A 127 10.35 -19.44 -6.35
CA THR A 127 9.94 -18.04 -6.25
C THR A 127 8.80 -17.88 -5.26
N ALA A 128 8.87 -16.83 -4.45
CA ALA A 128 7.74 -16.33 -3.68
C ALA A 128 7.60 -14.82 -3.88
N ALA A 129 6.38 -14.35 -4.09
CA ALA A 129 6.11 -12.94 -4.38
C ALA A 129 4.92 -12.41 -3.58
N THR A 130 4.92 -11.10 -3.31
CA THR A 130 3.72 -10.39 -2.85
C THR A 130 2.74 -10.22 -4.00
N ARG A 131 1.46 -9.95 -3.73
CA ARG A 131 0.46 -9.76 -4.79
C ARG A 131 0.78 -8.59 -5.73
N GLY A 132 1.32 -7.49 -5.20
CA GLY A 132 1.56 -6.28 -5.97
C GLY A 132 0.28 -5.75 -6.64
N ASP A 133 0.35 -5.46 -7.95
CA ASP A 133 -0.78 -5.03 -8.78
C ASP A 133 -1.55 -6.20 -9.41
N GLY A 134 -1.26 -7.41 -8.95
CA GLY A 134 -1.82 -8.66 -9.48
C GLY A 134 -1.14 -9.19 -10.74
N THR A 135 -0.24 -8.43 -11.35
CA THR A 135 0.58 -8.85 -12.49
C THR A 135 2.04 -8.97 -12.10
N VAL A 136 2.49 -8.07 -11.23
CA VAL A 136 3.87 -7.98 -10.72
C VAL A 136 3.82 -7.79 -9.22
N GLY A 137 4.60 -8.56 -8.48
CA GLY A 137 4.79 -8.44 -7.03
C GLY A 137 6.27 -8.27 -6.66
N GLU A 138 6.54 -8.01 -5.38
CA GLU A 138 7.91 -7.99 -4.84
C GLU A 138 8.39 -9.43 -4.61
N GLU A 139 9.59 -9.75 -5.06
CA GLU A 139 10.26 -11.03 -4.83
C GLU A 139 10.67 -11.14 -3.35
N ILE A 140 10.14 -12.13 -2.64
CA ILE A 140 10.35 -12.33 -1.21
C ILE A 140 10.70 -13.78 -0.85
N THR A 141 11.27 -14.55 -1.75
CA THR A 141 11.53 -16.00 -1.55
C THR A 141 12.36 -16.27 -0.30
N ALA A 142 13.39 -15.48 -0.03
CA ALA A 142 14.22 -15.63 1.15
C ALA A 142 13.41 -15.45 2.46
N ASN A 143 12.44 -14.53 2.46
CA ASN A 143 11.54 -14.29 3.58
C ASN A 143 10.48 -15.40 3.68
N ALA A 144 9.92 -15.82 2.55
CA ALA A 144 8.92 -16.90 2.50
C ALA A 144 9.43 -18.22 3.09
N ARG A 145 10.68 -18.58 2.87
CA ARG A 145 11.33 -19.76 3.47
C ARG A 145 11.39 -19.72 5.01
N MET A 146 11.18 -18.55 5.61
CA MET A 146 11.13 -18.37 7.08
C MET A 146 9.73 -18.48 7.65
N ILE A 147 8.70 -18.61 6.80
CA ILE A 147 7.29 -18.67 7.20
C ILE A 147 6.88 -20.13 7.43
N ALA A 148 6.21 -20.40 8.54
CA ALA A 148 5.71 -21.72 8.84
C ALA A 148 4.67 -22.20 7.82
N GLY A 149 4.77 -23.46 7.39
CA GLY A 149 3.86 -24.05 6.41
C GLY A 149 4.26 -23.81 4.94
N ILE A 150 5.40 -23.15 4.67
CA ILE A 150 5.96 -23.05 3.31
C ILE A 150 7.12 -24.06 3.21
N PRO A 151 6.94 -25.24 2.57
CA PRO A 151 8.01 -26.19 2.37
C PRO A 151 8.96 -25.73 1.27
N ASP A 152 10.25 -25.96 1.43
CA ASP A 152 11.25 -25.75 0.37
C ASP A 152 11.05 -26.70 -0.81
N ARG A 153 10.47 -27.88 -0.54
CA ARG A 153 10.16 -28.91 -1.52
C ARG A 153 8.81 -29.54 -1.22
N LEU A 154 7.99 -29.75 -2.27
CA LEU A 154 6.72 -30.46 -2.18
C LEU A 154 6.94 -31.92 -1.77
N GLU A 155 6.07 -32.45 -0.91
CA GLU A 155 6.12 -33.83 -0.46
C GLU A 155 5.67 -34.78 -1.57
N GLU A 156 6.48 -35.82 -1.83
CA GLU A 156 6.11 -36.91 -2.75
C GLU A 156 5.02 -37.76 -2.10
N ASN A 157 3.99 -38.10 -2.85
CA ASN A 157 2.89 -38.96 -2.39
C ASN A 157 2.32 -39.80 -3.53
N ASP A 158 1.53 -40.82 -3.19
CA ASP A 158 0.97 -41.77 -4.17
C ASP A 158 -0.27 -41.26 -4.89
N SER A 159 -0.90 -40.16 -4.43
CA SER A 159 -2.18 -39.67 -4.94
C SER A 159 -2.01 -38.63 -6.05
N PHE A 160 -0.98 -37.83 -5.96
CA PHE A 160 -0.75 -36.73 -6.90
C PHE A 160 0.72 -36.69 -7.32
N PRO A 161 1.01 -36.70 -8.64
CA PRO A 161 2.39 -36.57 -9.14
C PRO A 161 2.92 -35.17 -8.85
N ILE A 162 4.22 -35.06 -8.59
CA ILE A 162 4.88 -33.75 -8.49
C ILE A 162 4.79 -33.04 -9.84
N PRO A 163 4.19 -31.84 -9.90
CA PRO A 163 4.08 -31.09 -11.13
C PRO A 163 5.40 -30.43 -11.55
N SER A 164 5.60 -30.25 -12.85
CA SER A 164 6.77 -29.49 -13.36
C SER A 164 6.67 -28.01 -12.99
N VAL A 165 5.45 -27.46 -12.95
CA VAL A 165 5.17 -26.10 -12.44
C VAL A 165 3.92 -26.16 -11.59
N LEU A 166 3.98 -25.49 -10.43
CA LEU A 166 2.82 -25.25 -9.56
C LEU A 166 2.90 -23.85 -8.96
N GLU A 167 1.98 -22.97 -9.34
CA GLU A 167 1.77 -21.67 -8.70
C GLU A 167 0.70 -21.81 -7.63
N VAL A 168 1.05 -21.53 -6.39
CA VAL A 168 0.17 -21.66 -5.21
C VAL A 168 -0.12 -20.30 -4.62
N ARG A 169 -1.39 -20.02 -4.41
CA ARG A 169 -1.87 -18.77 -3.82
C ARG A 169 -2.29 -19.00 -2.39
N GLY A 170 -1.77 -18.17 -1.51
CA GLY A 170 -2.06 -18.28 -0.08
C GLY A 170 -2.18 -16.92 0.59
N GLU A 171 -2.58 -16.99 1.86
CA GLU A 171 -2.62 -15.85 2.75
C GLU A 171 -1.69 -16.11 3.93
N VAL A 172 -0.77 -15.17 4.19
CA VAL A 172 0.14 -15.21 5.34
C VAL A 172 -0.50 -14.43 6.47
N TYR A 173 -0.55 -15.03 7.64
CA TYR A 173 -1.16 -14.45 8.82
C TYR A 173 -0.33 -14.68 10.08
N ILE A 174 -0.70 -14.05 11.18
CA ILE A 174 -0.24 -14.35 12.54
C ILE A 174 -1.44 -14.87 13.29
N ALA A 175 -1.30 -16.03 13.95
CA ALA A 175 -2.36 -16.58 14.78
C ALA A 175 -2.77 -15.60 15.90
N VAL A 176 -4.06 -15.56 16.21
CA VAL A 176 -4.62 -14.65 17.23
C VAL A 176 -3.88 -14.78 18.56
N GLU A 177 -3.57 -16.03 18.97
CA GLU A 177 -2.82 -16.33 20.21
C GLU A 177 -1.36 -15.88 20.17
N ASP A 178 -0.73 -15.80 18.99
CA ASP A 178 0.66 -15.41 18.81
C ASP A 178 0.85 -13.88 18.71
N PHE A 179 -0.18 -13.15 18.32
CA PHE A 179 -0.10 -11.71 18.12
C PHE A 179 0.34 -10.92 19.36
N PRO A 180 -0.17 -11.18 20.59
CA PRO A 180 0.33 -10.56 21.80
C PRO A 180 1.84 -10.79 22.01
N LEU A 181 2.34 -12.00 21.75
CA LEU A 181 3.75 -12.36 21.91
C LEU A 181 4.65 -11.59 20.93
N VAL A 182 4.18 -11.40 19.70
CA VAL A 182 4.87 -10.57 18.69
C VAL A 182 4.97 -9.12 19.18
N ASN A 183 3.91 -8.57 19.76
CA ASN A 183 3.90 -7.21 20.28
C ASN A 183 4.76 -7.06 21.54
N GLU A 184 4.78 -8.03 22.46
CA GLU A 184 5.70 -8.04 23.59
C GLU A 184 7.17 -8.01 23.15
N GLN A 185 7.52 -8.79 22.11
CA GLN A 185 8.87 -8.79 21.56
C GLN A 185 9.24 -7.42 20.98
N ARG A 186 8.31 -6.76 20.29
CA ARG A 186 8.52 -5.40 19.76
C ARG A 186 8.73 -4.37 20.88
N GLN A 187 7.96 -4.47 21.96
CA GLN A 187 8.13 -3.58 23.12
C GLN A 187 9.50 -3.77 23.78
N LYS A 188 9.98 -5.02 23.91
CA LYS A 188 11.34 -5.32 24.38
C LYS A 188 12.42 -4.72 23.47
N GLU A 189 12.14 -4.60 22.17
CA GLU A 189 12.99 -3.94 21.17
C GLU A 189 12.80 -2.41 21.13
N ASN A 190 11.99 -1.80 22.01
CA ASN A 190 11.60 -0.39 22.02
C ASN A 190 10.91 0.07 20.73
N LYS A 191 10.22 -0.83 20.04
CA LYS A 191 9.43 -0.54 18.83
C LYS A 191 7.94 -0.42 19.19
N LYS A 192 7.20 0.42 18.45
CA LYS A 192 5.74 0.55 18.57
C LYS A 192 5.06 -0.80 18.28
N PRO A 193 4.10 -1.26 19.10
CA PRO A 193 3.30 -2.44 18.79
C PRO A 193 2.58 -2.31 17.46
N PHE A 194 2.32 -3.43 16.81
CA PHE A 194 1.42 -3.46 15.66
C PHE A 194 -0.02 -3.27 16.11
N ALA A 195 -0.83 -2.64 15.27
CA ALA A 195 -2.24 -2.36 15.57
C ALA A 195 -3.11 -3.62 15.48
N ASN A 196 -2.84 -4.50 14.53
CA ASN A 196 -3.56 -5.76 14.32
C ASN A 196 -2.65 -6.84 13.70
N PRO A 197 -3.09 -8.13 13.69
CA PRO A 197 -2.32 -9.24 13.11
C PRO A 197 -1.97 -9.04 11.63
N ARG A 198 -2.88 -8.49 10.82
CA ARG A 198 -2.66 -8.23 9.39
C ARG A 198 -1.51 -7.25 9.16
N ASN A 199 -1.52 -6.10 9.85
CA ASN A 199 -0.43 -5.12 9.75
C ASN A 199 0.90 -5.70 10.24
N ALA A 200 0.84 -6.57 11.25
CA ALA A 200 2.02 -7.29 11.73
C ALA A 200 2.56 -8.25 10.66
N ALA A 201 1.70 -9.00 9.98
CA ALA A 201 2.08 -9.89 8.88
C ALA A 201 2.68 -9.10 7.71
N ALA A 202 1.99 -8.05 7.22
CA ALA A 202 2.45 -7.22 6.12
C ALA A 202 3.83 -6.58 6.38
N GLY A 203 4.00 -5.99 7.56
CA GLY A 203 5.27 -5.38 7.97
C GLY A 203 6.38 -6.40 8.22
N SER A 204 6.03 -7.66 8.48
CA SER A 204 6.99 -8.73 8.74
C SER A 204 7.45 -9.41 7.44
N MET A 205 6.59 -9.61 6.47
CA MET A 205 6.95 -10.21 5.18
C MET A 205 8.01 -9.40 4.41
N ARG A 206 8.02 -8.09 4.61
CA ARG A 206 8.92 -7.13 3.94
C ARG A 206 10.13 -6.74 4.79
N GLN A 207 10.63 -7.62 5.67
CA GLN A 207 11.87 -7.38 6.42
C GLN A 207 13.09 -7.58 5.52
N LYS A 208 14.07 -6.67 5.62
CA LYS A 208 15.35 -6.78 4.88
C LYS A 208 16.16 -8.01 5.32
N ASP A 209 16.04 -8.39 6.60
CA ASP A 209 16.69 -9.58 7.17
C ASP A 209 15.69 -10.73 7.29
N PRO A 210 15.82 -11.81 6.51
CA PRO A 210 14.94 -12.98 6.61
C PRO A 210 14.90 -13.60 8.02
N GLN A 211 15.98 -13.52 8.80
CA GLN A 211 15.99 -14.03 10.17
C GLN A 211 15.05 -13.25 11.11
N ALA A 212 14.78 -12.00 10.78
CA ALA A 212 13.78 -11.22 11.50
C ALA A 212 12.35 -11.73 11.24
N VAL A 213 12.08 -12.26 10.05
CA VAL A 213 10.77 -12.86 9.68
C VAL A 213 10.47 -14.08 10.56
N LYS A 214 11.45 -14.97 10.76
CA LYS A 214 11.31 -16.18 11.59
C LYS A 214 10.83 -15.89 13.01
N LYS A 215 11.20 -14.73 13.56
CA LYS A 215 10.80 -14.30 14.92
C LYS A 215 9.36 -13.79 15.00
N ARG A 216 8.69 -13.60 13.85
CA ARG A 216 7.35 -13.00 13.74
C ARG A 216 6.20 -14.01 13.76
N ARG A 217 6.51 -15.31 13.83
CA ARG A 217 5.51 -16.40 13.92
C ARG A 217 4.47 -16.35 12.79
N LEU A 218 4.93 -16.01 11.57
CA LEU A 218 4.08 -16.02 10.39
C LEU A 218 3.73 -17.46 10.01
N THR A 219 2.49 -17.66 9.56
CA THR A 219 1.95 -18.94 9.10
C THR A 219 1.22 -18.75 7.78
N LEU A 220 1.22 -19.77 6.92
CA LEU A 220 0.53 -19.80 5.63
C LEU A 220 -0.79 -20.55 5.72
N VAL A 221 -1.79 -20.11 4.95
CA VAL A 221 -2.93 -20.92 4.48
C VAL A 221 -3.05 -20.76 2.97
N CYS A 222 -3.08 -21.87 2.24
CA CYS A 222 -3.31 -21.86 0.80
C CYS A 222 -4.80 -21.80 0.50
N HIS A 223 -5.17 -20.97 -0.48
CA HIS A 223 -6.56 -20.76 -0.89
C HIS A 223 -6.77 -20.89 -2.40
N GLY A 224 -5.76 -21.23 -3.18
CA GLY A 224 -5.90 -21.43 -4.61
C GLY A 224 -4.64 -21.87 -5.30
N ILE A 225 -4.81 -22.25 -6.55
CA ILE A 225 -3.74 -22.62 -7.48
C ILE A 225 -3.91 -21.74 -8.74
N GLY A 226 -2.83 -21.15 -9.18
CA GLY A 226 -2.70 -20.48 -10.47
C GLY A 226 -2.25 -21.45 -11.57
N ALA A 227 -1.11 -21.14 -12.19
CA ALA A 227 -0.50 -21.98 -13.22
C ALA A 227 -0.12 -23.35 -12.68
N ALA A 228 -0.45 -24.42 -13.42
CA ALA A 228 -0.08 -25.79 -13.10
C ALA A 228 0.26 -26.54 -14.38
N GLU A 229 1.45 -27.16 -14.43
CA GLU A 229 1.90 -28.00 -15.54
C GLU A 229 2.27 -29.39 -15.03
N GLY A 230 1.85 -30.40 -15.77
CA GLY A 230 2.06 -31.81 -15.40
C GLY A 230 1.00 -32.37 -14.44
N ILE A 231 0.03 -31.55 -14.02
CA ILE A 231 -1.11 -31.94 -13.21
C ILE A 231 -2.36 -31.11 -13.60
N SER A 232 -3.54 -31.69 -13.42
CA SER A 232 -4.81 -30.98 -13.62
C SER A 232 -5.81 -31.35 -12.53
N PHE A 233 -6.72 -30.45 -12.21
CA PHE A 233 -7.72 -30.62 -11.17
C PHE A 233 -9.12 -30.39 -11.74
N GLU A 234 -10.07 -31.23 -11.36
CA GLU A 234 -11.49 -31.13 -11.77
C GLU A 234 -12.25 -30.14 -10.90
N SER A 235 -11.86 -30.02 -9.62
CA SER A 235 -12.52 -29.15 -8.65
C SER A 235 -11.50 -28.36 -7.81
N GLN A 236 -11.99 -27.30 -7.14
CA GLN A 236 -11.24 -26.54 -6.17
C GLN A 236 -10.88 -27.39 -4.95
N SER A 237 -11.84 -28.23 -4.51
CA SER A 237 -11.63 -29.15 -3.40
C SER A 237 -10.55 -30.19 -3.71
N GLN A 238 -10.52 -30.78 -4.91
CA GLN A 238 -9.42 -31.65 -5.32
C GLN A 238 -8.06 -30.95 -5.34
N ALA A 239 -8.05 -29.69 -5.78
CA ALA A 239 -6.83 -28.89 -5.73
C ALA A 239 -6.32 -28.71 -4.27
N TYR A 240 -7.23 -28.54 -3.33
CA TYR A 240 -6.87 -28.45 -1.90
C TYR A 240 -6.36 -29.79 -1.34
N GLU A 241 -6.97 -30.91 -1.72
CA GLU A 241 -6.47 -32.24 -1.36
C GLU A 241 -5.03 -32.44 -1.85
N ALA A 242 -4.74 -32.00 -3.08
CA ALA A 242 -3.39 -32.07 -3.63
C ALA A 242 -2.41 -31.17 -2.87
N LEU A 243 -2.80 -29.94 -2.53
CA LEU A 243 -1.95 -29.05 -1.72
C LEU A 243 -1.60 -29.65 -0.37
N VAL A 244 -2.59 -30.26 0.32
CA VAL A 244 -2.35 -30.97 1.58
C VAL A 244 -1.41 -32.15 1.38
N ALA A 245 -1.60 -32.95 0.32
CA ALA A 245 -0.73 -34.06 -0.01
C ALA A 245 0.71 -33.64 -0.36
N PHE A 246 0.90 -32.43 -0.86
CA PHE A 246 2.21 -31.82 -1.12
C PHE A 246 2.85 -31.16 0.12
N GLY A 247 2.21 -31.22 1.31
CA GLY A 247 2.71 -30.63 2.55
C GLY A 247 2.38 -29.12 2.70
N LEU A 248 1.47 -28.59 1.88
CA LEU A 248 1.02 -27.21 1.94
C LEU A 248 -0.28 -27.08 2.76
N PRO A 249 -0.38 -26.14 3.73
CA PRO A 249 -1.54 -26.04 4.60
C PRO A 249 -2.73 -25.42 3.88
N VAL A 250 -3.89 -26.03 4.05
CA VAL A 250 -5.20 -25.53 3.64
C VAL A 250 -6.07 -25.36 4.87
N SER A 251 -7.02 -24.43 4.86
CA SER A 251 -7.89 -24.16 5.98
C SER A 251 -8.79 -25.36 6.31
N GLU A 252 -8.76 -25.82 7.55
CA GLU A 252 -9.66 -26.86 8.08
C GLU A 252 -11.13 -26.41 8.13
N TYR A 253 -11.39 -25.11 8.03
CA TYR A 253 -12.72 -24.53 8.05
C TYR A 253 -13.38 -24.51 6.66
N THR A 254 -12.65 -24.88 5.61
CA THR A 254 -13.19 -24.96 4.24
C THR A 254 -14.18 -26.13 4.12
N LYS A 255 -15.33 -25.88 3.51
CA LYS A 255 -16.36 -26.89 3.25
C LYS A 255 -16.88 -26.81 1.82
N VAL A 256 -17.12 -27.99 1.23
CA VAL A 256 -17.90 -28.12 0.01
C VAL A 256 -19.37 -28.28 0.39
N VAL A 257 -20.23 -27.48 -0.21
CA VAL A 257 -21.69 -27.45 0.02
C VAL A 257 -22.44 -27.59 -1.31
N HIS A 258 -23.71 -28.04 -1.24
CA HIS A 258 -24.46 -28.45 -2.41
C HIS A 258 -25.74 -27.64 -2.64
N SER A 259 -26.02 -26.66 -1.80
CA SER A 259 -27.22 -25.82 -1.94
C SER A 259 -26.92 -24.37 -1.49
N HIS A 260 -27.78 -23.43 -1.90
CA HIS A 260 -27.73 -22.03 -1.44
C HIS A 260 -27.98 -21.95 0.08
N GLU A 261 -28.89 -22.78 0.60
CA GLU A 261 -29.21 -22.84 2.03
C GLU A 261 -27.96 -23.20 2.84
N GLU A 262 -27.19 -24.20 2.43
CA GLU A 262 -25.94 -24.58 3.11
C GLU A 262 -24.89 -23.46 3.05
N VAL A 263 -24.82 -22.69 1.96
CA VAL A 263 -23.97 -21.50 1.88
C VAL A 263 -24.39 -20.47 2.94
N HIS A 264 -25.71 -20.16 3.01
CA HIS A 264 -26.24 -19.21 3.98
C HIS A 264 -26.04 -19.68 5.43
N GLU A 265 -26.24 -20.95 5.72
CA GLU A 265 -26.01 -21.54 7.04
C GLU A 265 -24.53 -21.38 7.48
N MET A 266 -23.58 -21.59 6.56
CA MET A 266 -22.16 -21.37 6.84
C MET A 266 -21.86 -19.90 7.13
N VAL A 267 -22.43 -18.98 6.35
CA VAL A 267 -22.26 -17.53 6.55
C VAL A 267 -22.84 -17.11 7.91
N GLU A 268 -24.03 -17.58 8.27
CA GLU A 268 -24.66 -17.29 9.56
C GLU A 268 -23.87 -17.86 10.74
N LYS A 269 -23.46 -19.12 10.63
CA LYS A 269 -22.66 -19.77 11.66
C LYS A 269 -21.40 -18.96 11.99
N TRP A 270 -20.66 -18.56 10.98
CA TRP A 270 -19.40 -17.86 11.20
C TRP A 270 -19.58 -16.38 11.54
N ALA A 271 -20.76 -15.78 11.36
CA ALA A 271 -21.07 -14.46 11.88
C ALA A 271 -20.99 -14.43 13.42
N ASP A 272 -21.48 -15.50 14.08
CA ASP A 272 -21.49 -15.63 15.53
C ASP A 272 -20.18 -16.23 16.10
N HIS A 273 -19.44 -16.97 15.29
CA HIS A 273 -18.24 -17.73 15.68
C HIS A 273 -16.94 -17.17 15.08
N ARG A 274 -16.93 -15.89 14.67
CA ARG A 274 -15.75 -15.28 13.98
C ARG A 274 -14.46 -15.31 14.80
N HIS A 275 -14.57 -15.34 16.12
CA HIS A 275 -13.44 -15.38 17.05
C HIS A 275 -12.97 -16.80 17.42
N ASP A 276 -13.66 -17.83 16.92
CA ASP A 276 -13.27 -19.24 17.17
C ASP A 276 -12.20 -19.72 16.17
N ALA A 277 -11.94 -18.94 15.12
CA ALA A 277 -10.88 -19.25 14.16
C ALA A 277 -9.49 -18.92 14.75
N VAL A 278 -8.47 -19.65 14.31
CA VAL A 278 -7.08 -19.42 14.74
C VAL A 278 -6.47 -18.12 14.17
N PHE A 279 -7.14 -17.50 13.24
CA PHE A 279 -6.75 -16.23 12.57
C PHE A 279 -7.92 -15.25 12.56
N GLU A 280 -7.61 -13.97 12.42
CA GLU A 280 -8.62 -12.95 12.19
C GLU A 280 -9.26 -13.13 10.80
N MET A 281 -10.57 -12.92 10.74
CA MET A 281 -11.35 -13.04 9.51
C MET A 281 -12.31 -11.86 9.36
N ASP A 282 -12.48 -11.36 8.13
CA ASP A 282 -13.37 -10.25 7.80
C ASP A 282 -14.61 -10.67 7.00
N GLY A 283 -14.79 -11.99 6.77
CA GLY A 283 -15.89 -12.50 5.99
C GLY A 283 -15.78 -13.97 5.63
N MET A 284 -16.53 -14.34 4.60
CA MET A 284 -16.51 -15.64 3.97
C MET A 284 -16.20 -15.50 2.48
N VAL A 285 -15.57 -16.50 1.89
CA VAL A 285 -15.40 -16.59 0.43
C VAL A 285 -16.20 -17.78 -0.08
N VAL A 286 -17.05 -17.54 -1.07
CA VAL A 286 -17.82 -18.58 -1.77
C VAL A 286 -17.25 -18.71 -3.18
N LYS A 287 -16.87 -19.93 -3.57
CA LYS A 287 -16.30 -20.25 -4.88
C LYS A 287 -17.11 -21.36 -5.52
N VAL A 288 -17.32 -21.29 -6.81
CA VAL A 288 -17.77 -22.45 -7.60
C VAL A 288 -16.69 -23.54 -7.48
N ASP A 289 -17.04 -24.76 -7.06
CA ASP A 289 -16.05 -25.80 -6.84
C ASP A 289 -15.55 -26.41 -8.16
N ASN A 290 -16.39 -26.54 -9.18
CA ASN A 290 -16.03 -27.10 -10.49
C ASN A 290 -15.11 -26.17 -11.29
N ARG A 291 -13.90 -26.60 -11.61
CA ARG A 291 -12.87 -25.79 -12.29
C ARG A 291 -13.14 -25.57 -13.78
N GLU A 292 -13.87 -26.45 -14.45
CA GLU A 292 -14.30 -26.21 -15.83
C GLU A 292 -15.31 -25.07 -15.87
N GLN A 293 -16.25 -25.06 -14.93
CA GLN A 293 -17.21 -23.97 -14.77
C GLN A 293 -16.52 -22.65 -14.38
N GLN A 294 -15.50 -22.69 -13.51
CA GLN A 294 -14.68 -21.50 -13.19
C GLN A 294 -14.06 -20.89 -14.45
N ARG A 295 -13.48 -21.74 -15.31
CA ARG A 295 -12.88 -21.31 -16.60
C ARG A 295 -13.93 -20.73 -17.56
N ALA A 296 -15.11 -21.34 -17.64
CA ALA A 296 -16.21 -20.85 -18.47
C ALA A 296 -16.74 -19.48 -18.00
N LEU A 297 -16.89 -19.27 -16.70
CA LEU A 297 -17.31 -18.00 -16.10
C LEU A 297 -16.24 -16.89 -16.25
N GLY A 298 -14.98 -17.29 -16.22
CA GLY A 298 -13.86 -16.38 -16.40
C GLY A 298 -13.74 -15.32 -15.29
N ALA A 299 -13.11 -14.20 -15.64
CA ALA A 299 -12.85 -13.10 -14.72
C ALA A 299 -13.12 -11.76 -15.40
N THR A 300 -13.32 -10.74 -14.59
CA THR A 300 -13.23 -9.32 -14.99
C THR A 300 -11.77 -8.90 -15.00
N SER A 301 -11.49 -7.63 -15.27
CA SER A 301 -10.13 -7.07 -15.09
C SER A 301 -9.65 -7.13 -13.63
N ARG A 302 -10.57 -7.26 -12.66
CA ARG A 302 -10.28 -7.17 -11.23
C ARG A 302 -10.55 -8.46 -10.46
N ALA A 303 -11.64 -9.14 -10.74
CA ALA A 303 -12.13 -10.25 -9.92
C ALA A 303 -12.64 -11.42 -10.77
N PRO A 304 -12.51 -12.68 -10.30
CA PRO A 304 -13.15 -13.82 -10.91
C PRO A 304 -14.67 -13.73 -10.76
N ARG A 305 -15.42 -14.17 -11.78
CA ARG A 305 -16.89 -14.22 -11.71
C ARG A 305 -17.42 -15.40 -10.92
N TRP A 306 -16.56 -16.41 -10.70
CA TRP A 306 -16.89 -17.66 -10.02
C TRP A 306 -16.58 -17.64 -8.51
N ALA A 307 -16.15 -16.52 -7.97
CA ALA A 307 -15.89 -16.34 -6.54
C ALA A 307 -16.41 -14.99 -6.07
N ILE A 308 -16.91 -14.96 -4.83
CA ILE A 308 -17.42 -13.75 -4.17
C ILE A 308 -17.01 -13.74 -2.70
N ALA A 309 -16.73 -12.57 -2.15
CA ALA A 309 -16.50 -12.38 -0.73
C ALA A 309 -17.75 -11.80 -0.06
N TYR A 310 -18.29 -12.52 0.90
CA TYR A 310 -19.30 -11.99 1.81
C TYR A 310 -18.60 -11.34 2.99
N LYS A 311 -18.71 -10.03 3.14
CA LYS A 311 -18.09 -9.28 4.25
C LYS A 311 -19.05 -9.08 5.39
N TYR A 312 -18.60 -9.41 6.61
CA TYR A 312 -19.38 -9.12 7.81
C TYR A 312 -19.36 -7.62 8.14
N PRO A 313 -20.44 -7.12 8.77
CA PRO A 313 -20.40 -5.76 9.32
C PRO A 313 -19.23 -5.59 10.29
N PRO A 314 -18.56 -4.42 10.28
CA PRO A 314 -17.52 -4.11 11.25
C PRO A 314 -18.02 -4.27 12.68
N GLU A 315 -17.20 -4.88 13.53
CA GLU A 315 -17.53 -5.07 14.94
C GLU A 315 -17.60 -3.72 15.65
N GLN A 316 -18.61 -3.58 16.51
CA GLN A 316 -18.83 -2.38 17.34
C GLN A 316 -18.75 -2.75 18.81
N ALA A 317 -18.21 -1.83 19.62
CA ALA A 317 -18.23 -1.94 21.07
C ALA A 317 -18.70 -0.65 21.70
N VAL A 318 -19.19 -0.75 22.94
CA VAL A 318 -19.59 0.40 23.74
C VAL A 318 -18.58 0.59 24.86
N THR A 319 -18.11 1.82 25.03
CA THR A 319 -17.17 2.18 26.08
C THR A 319 -17.40 3.60 26.57
N LYS A 320 -16.87 3.94 27.74
CA LYS A 320 -17.00 5.28 28.33
C LYS A 320 -15.97 6.24 27.77
N LEU A 321 -16.41 7.39 27.26
CA LEU A 321 -15.57 8.50 26.83
C LEU A 321 -15.06 9.28 28.05
N LEU A 322 -13.76 9.09 28.36
CA LEU A 322 -13.15 9.71 29.55
C LEU A 322 -12.70 11.14 29.28
N ASP A 323 -12.17 11.41 28.07
CA ASP A 323 -11.67 12.72 27.66
C ASP A 323 -11.62 12.85 26.14
N VAL A 324 -11.54 14.08 25.64
CA VAL A 324 -11.23 14.37 24.23
C VAL A 324 -10.01 15.27 24.17
N ARG A 325 -8.98 14.83 23.46
CA ARG A 325 -7.75 15.58 23.25
C ARG A 325 -7.55 15.90 21.78
N VAL A 326 -6.57 16.73 21.48
CA VAL A 326 -6.20 17.07 20.11
C VAL A 326 -4.73 16.80 19.86
N GLY A 327 -4.42 16.22 18.71
CA GLY A 327 -3.07 16.08 18.16
C GLY A 327 -2.79 17.14 17.09
N VAL A 328 -1.53 17.50 16.91
CA VAL A 328 -1.07 18.43 15.87
C VAL A 328 -0.18 17.67 14.91
N GLY A 329 -0.67 17.42 13.71
CA GLY A 329 0.10 16.73 12.67
C GLY A 329 1.14 17.60 11.97
N ARG A 330 2.00 17.00 11.15
CA ARG A 330 3.11 17.65 10.42
C ARG A 330 2.71 18.86 9.56
N THR A 331 1.47 18.88 9.08
CA THR A 331 0.90 20.00 8.28
C THR A 331 0.13 21.01 9.12
N GLY A 332 0.25 20.92 10.44
CA GLY A 332 -0.45 21.79 11.39
C GLY A 332 -1.91 21.42 11.64
N ARG A 333 -2.48 20.41 10.97
CA ARG A 333 -3.87 19.96 11.20
C ARG A 333 -4.04 19.53 12.66
N VAL A 334 -5.09 20.05 13.29
CA VAL A 334 -5.44 19.76 14.68
C VAL A 334 -6.61 18.80 14.69
N THR A 335 -6.32 17.55 15.05
CA THR A 335 -7.27 16.44 14.98
C THR A 335 -7.71 16.05 16.38
N PRO A 336 -9.02 16.09 16.70
CA PRO A 336 -9.55 15.60 17.97
C PRO A 336 -9.59 14.07 17.97
N PHE A 337 -9.29 13.48 19.14
CA PHE A 337 -9.42 12.06 19.40
C PHE A 337 -9.96 11.80 20.80
N ALA A 338 -10.74 10.73 20.91
CA ALA A 338 -11.32 10.26 22.17
C ALA A 338 -10.27 9.49 22.99
N ILE A 339 -10.27 9.69 24.30
CA ILE A 339 -9.65 8.83 25.31
C ILE A 339 -10.79 8.10 26.01
N MET A 340 -10.72 6.77 26.06
CA MET A 340 -11.82 5.93 26.50
C MET A 340 -11.38 4.91 27.55
N GLU A 341 -12.32 4.33 28.26
CA GLU A 341 -12.05 3.09 29.00
C GLU A 341 -11.64 2.01 28.02
N PRO A 342 -10.61 1.20 28.35
CA PRO A 342 -10.17 0.12 27.46
C PRO A 342 -11.31 -0.83 27.14
N VAL A 343 -11.49 -1.15 25.86
CA VAL A 343 -12.51 -2.09 25.40
C VAL A 343 -11.97 -2.94 24.26
N GLU A 344 -12.36 -4.21 24.25
CA GLU A 344 -12.02 -5.14 23.16
C GLU A 344 -12.93 -4.88 21.96
N VAL A 345 -12.30 -4.69 20.78
CA VAL A 345 -12.98 -4.57 19.49
C VAL A 345 -12.12 -5.21 18.41
N ALA A 346 -12.68 -6.12 17.64
CA ALA A 346 -12.00 -6.81 16.56
C ALA A 346 -10.57 -7.27 16.95
N GLY A 347 -10.51 -8.10 18.00
CA GLY A 347 -9.29 -8.77 18.47
C GLY A 347 -8.21 -7.87 19.06
N SER A 348 -8.50 -6.59 19.41
CA SER A 348 -7.54 -5.76 20.14
C SER A 348 -8.19 -4.80 21.12
N THR A 349 -7.44 -4.48 22.17
CA THR A 349 -7.85 -3.48 23.18
C THR A 349 -7.70 -2.07 22.61
N VAL A 350 -8.78 -1.30 22.64
CA VAL A 350 -8.86 0.08 22.15
C VAL A 350 -9.07 1.04 23.31
N GLU A 351 -8.19 2.03 23.45
CA GLU A 351 -8.25 3.10 24.46
C GLU A 351 -8.40 4.50 23.82
N MET A 352 -8.13 4.61 22.52
CA MET A 352 -8.20 5.86 21.78
C MET A 352 -8.88 5.66 20.44
N ALA A 353 -9.71 6.63 20.03
CA ALA A 353 -10.39 6.60 18.74
C ALA A 353 -10.44 7.98 18.11
N THR A 354 -10.39 8.05 16.78
CA THR A 354 -10.49 9.34 16.08
C THR A 354 -11.88 9.95 16.19
N LEU A 355 -11.92 11.26 16.22
CA LEU A 355 -13.13 12.08 16.07
C LEU A 355 -13.05 12.96 14.82
N HIS A 356 -12.06 12.70 13.94
CA HIS A 356 -11.81 13.31 12.64
C HIS A 356 -11.54 14.82 12.67
N ASN A 357 -12.52 15.63 13.01
CA ASN A 357 -12.41 17.10 13.09
C ASN A 357 -13.46 17.71 14.04
N GLN A 358 -13.35 19.02 14.29
CA GLN A 358 -14.26 19.71 15.17
C GLN A 358 -15.74 19.63 14.73
N SER A 359 -15.98 19.70 13.43
CA SER A 359 -17.35 19.64 12.87
C SER A 359 -17.99 18.28 13.11
N GLU A 360 -17.21 17.20 13.01
CA GLU A 360 -17.64 15.83 13.31
C GLU A 360 -17.96 15.63 14.79
N VAL A 361 -17.16 16.18 15.71
CA VAL A 361 -17.46 16.14 17.14
C VAL A 361 -18.82 16.79 17.41
N LYS A 362 -19.08 17.95 16.82
CA LYS A 362 -20.36 18.66 16.95
C LYS A 362 -21.51 17.88 16.30
N ARG A 363 -21.31 17.37 15.08
CA ARG A 363 -22.31 16.59 14.34
C ARG A 363 -22.72 15.32 15.09
N LYS A 364 -21.75 14.59 15.61
CA LYS A 364 -21.96 13.37 16.38
C LYS A 364 -22.61 13.66 17.75
N GLY A 365 -22.48 14.87 18.27
CA GLY A 365 -23.06 15.30 19.54
C GLY A 365 -22.50 14.58 20.76
N VAL A 366 -21.25 14.12 20.69
CA VAL A 366 -20.59 13.42 21.80
C VAL A 366 -20.19 14.38 22.91
N LEU A 367 -20.39 13.96 24.15
CA LEU A 367 -19.99 14.66 25.35
C LEU A 367 -18.98 13.83 26.14
N ILE A 368 -18.02 14.47 26.76
CA ILE A 368 -17.09 13.77 27.66
C ILE A 368 -17.90 13.22 28.85
N GLY A 369 -17.78 11.93 29.10
CA GLY A 369 -18.60 11.18 30.08
C GLY A 369 -19.64 10.27 29.42
N ASP A 370 -19.94 10.44 28.13
CA ASP A 370 -20.87 9.57 27.38
C ASP A 370 -20.43 8.11 27.36
N GLN A 371 -21.39 7.20 27.31
CA GLN A 371 -21.17 5.91 26.65
C GLN A 371 -21.18 6.11 25.14
N VAL A 372 -20.11 5.73 24.48
CA VAL A 372 -19.94 5.90 23.04
C VAL A 372 -19.83 4.57 22.33
N VAL A 373 -20.43 4.50 21.16
CA VAL A 373 -20.24 3.37 20.24
C VAL A 373 -19.00 3.62 19.42
N ILE A 374 -18.10 2.66 19.42
CA ILE A 374 -16.90 2.67 18.60
C ILE A 374 -16.87 1.49 17.65
N ARG A 375 -16.14 1.62 16.57
CA ARG A 375 -15.74 0.52 15.69
C ARG A 375 -14.29 0.71 15.27
N LYS A 376 -13.68 -0.35 14.79
CA LYS A 376 -12.46 -0.23 13.99
C LYS A 376 -12.86 -0.04 12.53
N ALA A 377 -12.59 1.12 12.06
CA ALA A 377 -12.76 1.43 10.66
C ALA A 377 -11.69 0.68 9.83
N GLY A 378 -12.14 -0.23 8.93
CA GLY A 378 -11.26 -1.11 8.16
C GLY A 378 -10.41 -2.03 9.05
N GLU A 379 -10.95 -2.40 10.20
CA GLU A 379 -10.28 -3.23 11.22
C GLU A 379 -8.94 -2.65 11.72
N VAL A 380 -8.61 -1.41 11.36
CA VAL A 380 -7.34 -0.75 11.66
C VAL A 380 -7.50 0.46 12.58
N ILE A 381 -8.32 1.45 12.19
CA ILE A 381 -8.39 2.75 12.89
C ILE A 381 -9.65 2.82 13.76
N PRO A 382 -9.53 2.88 15.08
CA PRO A 382 -10.68 3.08 15.94
C PRO A 382 -11.31 4.45 15.70
N GLU A 383 -12.62 4.48 15.50
CA GLU A 383 -13.42 5.71 15.40
C GLU A 383 -14.63 5.69 16.31
N VAL A 384 -15.01 6.86 16.80
CA VAL A 384 -16.26 7.05 17.56
C VAL A 384 -17.40 7.26 16.56
N LEU A 385 -18.41 6.38 16.58
CA LEU A 385 -19.62 6.50 15.77
C LEU A 385 -20.58 7.55 16.32
N GLY A 386 -20.81 7.53 17.63
CA GLY A 386 -21.69 8.46 18.31
C GLY A 386 -21.95 8.08 19.77
N PRO A 387 -22.68 8.89 20.52
CA PRO A 387 -23.04 8.61 21.89
C PRO A 387 -24.29 7.71 21.97
N MET A 388 -24.40 6.98 23.07
CA MET A 388 -25.65 6.39 23.52
C MET A 388 -26.39 7.41 24.41
N ALA A 389 -27.04 8.37 23.75
CA ALA A 389 -27.60 9.54 24.42
C ALA A 389 -28.64 9.19 25.51
N ASP A 390 -29.34 8.05 25.38
CA ASP A 390 -30.31 7.54 26.34
C ASP A 390 -29.69 7.08 27.66
N LEU A 391 -28.36 6.86 27.68
CA LEU A 391 -27.60 6.47 28.88
C LEU A 391 -26.99 7.65 29.63
N ARG A 392 -27.26 8.89 29.20
CA ARG A 392 -26.73 10.10 29.89
C ARG A 392 -27.31 10.29 31.26
N GLU A 393 -26.44 10.60 32.20
CA GLU A 393 -26.78 10.84 33.61
C GLU A 393 -26.88 12.34 33.98
N GLY A 394 -26.56 13.23 33.01
CA GLY A 394 -26.55 14.68 33.19
C GLY A 394 -25.27 15.25 33.81
N THR A 395 -24.24 14.41 33.91
CA THR A 395 -22.88 14.80 34.36
C THR A 395 -21.91 15.02 33.20
N GLU A 396 -22.35 14.73 32.01
CA GLU A 396 -21.56 14.82 30.76
C GLU A 396 -21.31 16.28 30.42
N ARG A 397 -20.13 16.54 29.87
CA ARG A 397 -19.70 17.90 29.50
C ARG A 397 -19.26 18.00 28.05
N PRO A 398 -19.53 19.13 27.37
CA PRO A 398 -19.11 19.32 26.00
C PRO A 398 -17.59 19.43 25.93
N PHE A 399 -17.03 18.89 24.83
CA PHE A 399 -15.65 19.17 24.45
C PHE A 399 -15.56 20.58 23.85
N VAL A 400 -14.63 21.37 24.35
CA VAL A 400 -14.32 22.69 23.81
C VAL A 400 -13.05 22.59 22.97
N PHE A 401 -13.21 22.76 21.66
CA PHE A 401 -12.08 22.75 20.75
C PHE A 401 -11.14 23.93 21.06
N PRO A 402 -9.81 23.70 21.15
CA PRO A 402 -8.88 24.77 21.53
C PRO A 402 -8.82 25.86 20.45
N THR A 403 -8.72 27.09 20.87
CA THR A 403 -8.49 28.24 20.00
C THR A 403 -7.01 28.50 19.73
N LEU A 404 -6.15 27.95 20.60
CA LEU A 404 -4.70 28.03 20.52
C LEU A 404 -4.11 26.65 20.29
N CYS A 405 -3.02 26.58 19.54
CA CYS A 405 -2.27 25.35 19.32
C CYS A 405 -1.75 24.80 20.67
N PRO A 406 -2.04 23.55 21.03
CA PRO A 406 -1.59 22.97 22.30
C PRO A 406 -0.07 22.79 22.38
N GLN A 407 0.62 22.82 21.23
CA GLN A 407 2.06 22.63 21.16
C GLN A 407 2.86 23.94 21.21
N CYS A 408 2.35 25.02 20.63
CA CYS A 408 3.13 26.27 20.51
C CYS A 408 2.35 27.53 20.91
N GLY A 409 1.08 27.44 21.32
CA GLY A 409 0.27 28.57 21.74
C GLY A 409 -0.22 29.50 20.61
N THR A 410 0.12 29.24 19.36
CA THR A 410 -0.31 30.07 18.23
C THR A 410 -1.81 29.92 17.99
N LYS A 411 -2.51 30.99 17.65
CA LYS A 411 -3.93 30.97 17.34
C LYS A 411 -4.20 30.06 16.13
N LEU A 412 -5.13 29.11 16.32
CA LEU A 412 -5.57 28.22 15.26
C LEU A 412 -6.46 28.93 14.26
N ALA A 413 -6.37 28.54 12.99
CA ALA A 413 -7.21 29.04 11.91
C ALA A 413 -7.48 27.96 10.87
N PRO A 414 -8.61 27.95 10.16
CA PRO A 414 -8.80 27.14 8.97
C PRO A 414 -7.91 27.66 7.82
N ALA A 415 -7.50 26.79 6.92
CA ALA A 415 -6.68 27.19 5.76
C ALA A 415 -7.50 28.05 4.76
N LYS A 416 -8.81 27.76 4.66
CA LYS A 416 -9.81 28.56 3.93
C LYS A 416 -11.04 28.71 4.83
N GLU A 417 -11.84 29.74 4.65
CA GLU A 417 -12.99 30.05 5.50
C GLU A 417 -14.00 28.89 5.62
N GLU A 418 -14.11 28.08 4.58
CA GLU A 418 -15.00 26.90 4.50
C GLU A 418 -14.34 25.57 4.91
N ASP A 419 -13.06 25.59 5.30
CA ASP A 419 -12.32 24.36 5.64
C ASP A 419 -12.77 23.81 7.02
N ALA A 420 -13.19 22.57 7.04
CA ALA A 420 -13.56 21.87 8.29
C ALA A 420 -12.36 21.65 9.21
N ASP A 421 -11.15 21.71 8.68
CA ASP A 421 -9.91 21.45 9.40
C ASP A 421 -9.29 22.74 9.95
N TRP A 422 -9.14 22.77 11.26
CA TRP A 422 -8.37 23.79 11.94
C TRP A 422 -6.89 23.45 11.98
N ARG A 423 -6.04 24.46 11.74
CA ARG A 423 -4.60 24.30 11.63
C ARG A 423 -3.84 25.29 12.48
N CYS A 424 -2.65 24.88 12.89
CA CYS A 424 -1.65 25.77 13.47
C CYS A 424 -0.86 26.44 12.32
N PRO A 425 -0.96 27.76 12.14
CA PRO A 425 -0.25 28.47 11.07
C PRO A 425 1.25 28.65 11.32
N ASN A 426 1.75 28.35 12.52
CA ASN A 426 3.18 28.36 12.83
C ASN A 426 3.88 27.15 12.23
N THR A 427 4.09 27.16 10.93
CA THR A 427 4.68 26.02 10.19
C THR A 427 6.16 25.80 10.52
N ARG A 428 6.91 26.83 10.84
CA ARG A 428 8.34 26.74 11.08
C ARG A 428 8.68 26.15 12.45
N SER A 429 8.20 26.78 13.52
CA SER A 429 8.69 26.53 14.88
C SER A 429 7.69 25.84 15.81
N CYS A 430 6.55 25.35 15.28
CA CYS A 430 5.65 24.54 16.09
C CYS A 430 6.27 23.17 16.37
N PRO A 431 6.53 22.81 17.66
CA PRO A 431 7.20 21.55 18.00
C PRO A 431 6.50 20.31 17.45
N GLY A 432 5.15 20.27 17.48
CA GLY A 432 4.40 19.14 16.95
C GLY A 432 4.52 19.00 15.43
N GLN A 433 4.57 20.13 14.70
CA GLN A 433 4.78 20.08 13.24
C GLN A 433 6.20 19.66 12.89
N LEU A 434 7.20 20.19 13.59
CA LEU A 434 8.60 19.84 13.36
C LEU A 434 8.85 18.36 13.65
N ALA A 435 8.37 17.83 14.79
CA ALA A 435 8.50 16.42 15.11
C ALA A 435 7.85 15.52 14.03
N GLY A 436 6.64 15.88 13.58
CA GLY A 436 5.97 15.14 12.51
C GLY A 436 6.69 15.22 11.15
N ARG A 437 7.36 16.34 10.83
CA ARG A 437 8.18 16.43 9.60
C ARG A 437 9.44 15.59 9.70
N LEU A 438 10.13 15.58 10.86
CA LEU A 438 11.30 14.75 11.09
C LEU A 438 10.97 13.24 10.98
N GLU A 439 9.85 12.81 11.57
CA GLU A 439 9.35 11.45 11.42
C GLU A 439 9.07 11.10 9.95
N TYR A 440 8.44 12.03 9.22
CA TYR A 440 8.14 11.85 7.79
C TYR A 440 9.41 11.75 6.94
N ILE A 441 10.39 12.64 7.18
CA ILE A 441 11.71 12.61 6.50
C ILE A 441 12.37 11.25 6.71
N ALA A 442 12.30 10.69 7.92
CA ALA A 442 12.87 9.40 8.24
C ALA A 442 12.11 8.20 7.64
N GLY A 443 10.90 8.42 7.12
CA GLY A 443 10.04 7.36 6.58
C GLY A 443 10.69 6.61 5.41
N ARG A 444 10.30 5.31 5.24
CA ARG A 444 10.83 4.42 4.19
C ARG A 444 10.65 4.96 2.76
N GLY A 445 9.54 5.65 2.51
CA GLY A 445 9.24 6.29 1.23
C GLY A 445 9.96 7.64 1.01
N VAL A 446 10.82 8.07 1.95
CA VAL A 446 11.57 9.31 1.89
C VAL A 446 13.06 9.00 2.04
N PHE A 447 13.71 9.32 3.15
CA PHE A 447 15.13 9.03 3.34
C PHE A 447 15.43 7.64 3.93
N ASP A 448 14.42 6.90 4.43
CA ASP A 448 14.58 5.58 5.09
C ASP A 448 15.62 5.59 6.24
N ILE A 449 15.53 6.57 7.11
CA ILE A 449 16.45 6.72 8.26
C ILE A 449 15.93 5.89 9.42
N GLU A 450 16.65 4.82 9.74
CA GLU A 450 16.27 3.97 10.87
C GLU A 450 16.50 4.68 12.23
N ALA A 451 15.76 4.25 13.24
CA ALA A 451 15.78 4.76 14.61
C ALA A 451 15.26 6.20 14.81
N LEU A 452 14.70 6.86 13.80
CA LEU A 452 14.05 8.18 13.90
C LEU A 452 12.54 8.06 13.69
N GLY A 453 11.83 7.44 14.63
CA GLY A 453 10.35 7.41 14.65
C GLY A 453 9.75 8.50 15.54
N GLU A 454 8.42 8.50 15.68
CA GLU A 454 7.62 9.50 16.42
C GLU A 454 8.24 9.93 17.77
N LYS A 455 8.47 8.96 18.67
CA LYS A 455 9.01 9.25 20.01
C LYS A 455 10.41 9.88 19.99
N ALA A 456 11.22 9.48 19.03
CA ALA A 456 12.56 9.99 18.87
C ALA A 456 12.56 11.41 18.31
N ALA A 457 11.72 11.67 17.30
CA ALA A 457 11.53 13.02 16.75
C ALA A 457 11.00 13.99 17.81
N GLU A 458 9.99 13.57 18.59
CA GLU A 458 9.48 14.36 19.72
C GLU A 458 10.56 14.66 20.77
N ASP A 459 11.40 13.67 21.09
CA ASP A 459 12.48 13.85 22.07
C ASP A 459 13.52 14.83 21.60
N LEU A 460 13.98 14.72 20.34
CA LEU A 460 14.96 15.64 19.75
C LEU A 460 14.47 17.08 19.72
N VAL A 461 13.20 17.29 19.39
CA VAL A 461 12.58 18.62 19.37
C VAL A 461 12.39 19.15 20.79
N ARG A 462 11.86 18.32 21.71
CA ARG A 462 11.61 18.69 23.10
C ARG A 462 12.88 19.05 23.89
N THR A 463 13.98 18.37 23.61
CA THR A 463 15.27 18.63 24.23
C THR A 463 16.00 19.81 23.60
N GLY A 464 15.52 20.31 22.45
CA GLY A 464 16.15 21.38 21.69
C GLY A 464 17.40 20.94 20.93
N ILE A 465 17.61 19.62 20.79
CA ILE A 465 18.70 19.06 19.96
C ILE A 465 18.46 19.40 18.48
N LEU A 466 17.19 19.33 18.03
CA LEU A 466 16.76 19.83 16.74
C LEU A 466 15.72 20.94 16.91
N THR A 467 15.99 22.08 16.33
CA THR A 467 15.10 23.26 16.30
C THR A 467 14.56 23.55 14.90
N ASP A 468 15.18 22.94 13.89
CA ASP A 468 14.84 23.07 12.47
C ASP A 468 15.26 21.79 11.73
N GLU A 469 14.58 21.42 10.64
CA GLU A 469 14.97 20.29 9.77
C GLU A 469 16.34 20.48 9.11
N ALA A 470 16.75 21.72 8.93
CA ALA A 470 18.03 22.06 8.36
C ALA A 470 19.22 21.43 9.12
N GLU A 471 19.07 21.21 10.43
CA GLU A 471 20.10 20.67 11.31
C GLU A 471 20.24 19.14 11.25
N LEU A 472 19.28 18.44 10.64
CA LEU A 472 19.16 16.97 10.71
C LEU A 472 20.43 16.23 10.26
N PHE A 473 20.97 16.57 9.09
CA PHE A 473 22.13 15.89 8.51
C PHE A 473 23.48 16.37 9.05
N THR A 474 23.48 17.27 10.05
CA THR A 474 24.68 17.71 10.77
C THR A 474 24.78 17.15 12.20
N LEU A 475 23.77 16.36 12.63
CA LEU A 475 23.78 15.72 13.95
C LEU A 475 24.99 14.80 14.13
N THR A 476 25.56 14.86 15.33
CA THR A 476 26.64 13.99 15.77
C THR A 476 26.26 13.19 17.03
N GLU A 477 27.02 12.15 17.37
CA GLU A 477 26.77 11.41 18.61
C GLU A 477 26.80 12.33 19.84
N ASN A 478 27.63 13.38 19.82
CA ASN A 478 27.75 14.29 20.93
C ASN A 478 26.46 15.11 21.17
N ASP A 479 25.76 15.47 20.13
CA ASP A 479 24.50 16.20 20.21
C ASP A 479 23.38 15.34 20.85
N LEU A 480 23.46 14.01 20.74
CA LEU A 480 22.50 13.08 21.29
C LEU A 480 22.61 12.83 22.80
N LEU A 481 23.65 13.36 23.47
CA LEU A 481 23.90 13.09 24.90
C LEU A 481 22.76 13.58 25.81
N ASP A 482 22.04 14.62 25.42
CA ASP A 482 20.88 15.15 26.14
C ASP A 482 19.55 14.46 25.81
N SER A 483 19.56 13.53 24.85
CA SER A 483 18.38 12.77 24.48
C SER A 483 18.10 11.64 25.47
N ARG A 484 16.81 11.49 25.85
CA ARG A 484 16.36 10.37 26.68
C ARG A 484 16.16 9.09 25.89
N VAL A 485 15.99 9.20 24.59
CA VAL A 485 15.78 8.07 23.67
C VAL A 485 17.12 7.47 23.24
N TYR A 486 18.13 8.31 23.04
CA TYR A 486 19.41 7.90 22.48
C TYR A 486 20.55 7.74 23.50
N THR A 487 20.27 7.95 24.79
CA THR A 487 21.24 7.71 25.88
C THR A 487 20.88 6.48 26.72
N ASN A 488 21.87 5.83 27.25
CA ASN A 488 21.72 4.75 28.23
C ASN A 488 21.77 5.30 29.67
N SER A 489 21.55 4.45 30.65
CA SER A 489 21.59 4.80 32.08
C SER A 489 22.94 5.33 32.57
N LYS A 490 24.01 5.20 31.80
CA LYS A 490 25.39 5.71 32.10
C LYS A 490 25.65 7.05 31.42
N GLY A 491 24.66 7.64 30.73
CA GLY A 491 24.82 8.91 30.00
C GLY A 491 25.61 8.81 28.69
N ALA A 492 25.83 7.62 28.17
CA ALA A 492 26.47 7.42 26.86
C ALA A 492 25.44 7.12 25.76
N VAL A 493 25.75 7.47 24.52
CA VAL A 493 24.92 7.18 23.36
C VAL A 493 24.73 5.66 23.22
N ASN A 494 23.48 5.24 23.10
CA ASN A 494 23.09 3.84 22.97
C ASN A 494 23.17 3.35 21.51
N ALA A 495 22.84 2.07 21.27
CA ALA A 495 22.88 1.48 19.93
C ALA A 495 21.93 2.17 18.93
N ALA A 496 20.75 2.66 19.38
CA ALA A 496 19.82 3.37 18.53
C ALA A 496 20.37 4.73 18.08
N GLY A 497 21.04 5.47 18.98
CA GLY A 497 21.68 6.74 18.63
C GLY A 497 22.82 6.57 17.63
N LYS A 498 23.66 5.55 17.80
CA LYS A 498 24.70 5.21 16.82
C LYS A 498 24.12 4.81 15.46
N LYS A 499 23.03 4.05 15.47
CA LYS A 499 22.32 3.65 14.24
C LYS A 499 21.73 4.87 13.54
N LEU A 500 21.17 5.82 14.28
CA LEU A 500 20.68 7.08 13.71
C LEU A 500 21.79 7.82 12.98
N ILE A 501 22.93 8.08 13.65
CA ILE A 501 24.04 8.84 13.05
C ILE A 501 24.61 8.14 11.81
N ALA A 502 24.79 6.81 11.87
CA ALA A 502 25.23 6.03 10.71
C ALA A 502 24.21 6.08 9.57
N GLY A 503 22.92 5.98 9.88
CA GLY A 503 21.83 6.08 8.90
C GLY A 503 21.77 7.45 8.23
N LEU A 504 21.91 8.55 8.99
CA LEU A 504 21.96 9.91 8.45
C LEU A 504 23.14 10.08 7.47
N GLU A 505 24.31 9.52 7.78
CA GLU A 505 25.47 9.62 6.89
C GLU A 505 25.25 8.83 5.60
N THR A 506 24.75 7.60 5.70
CA THR A 506 24.44 6.75 4.53
C THR A 506 23.39 7.39 3.61
N GLN A 507 22.35 8.01 4.18
CA GLN A 507 21.24 8.57 3.41
C GLN A 507 21.55 9.94 2.77
N LYS A 508 22.73 10.50 2.97
CA LYS A 508 23.19 11.68 2.21
C LYS A 508 23.35 11.39 0.70
N GLU A 509 23.65 10.15 0.34
CA GLU A 509 23.79 9.68 -1.04
C GLU A 509 22.48 9.17 -1.66
N THR A 510 21.33 9.60 -1.13
CA THR A 510 20.02 9.16 -1.64
C THR A 510 19.64 9.87 -2.95
N ASP A 511 18.72 9.27 -3.71
CA ASP A 511 18.21 9.84 -4.96
C ASP A 511 17.56 11.22 -4.77
N LEU A 512 17.69 12.12 -5.74
CA LEU A 512 17.14 13.48 -5.69
C LEU A 512 15.63 13.50 -5.43
N TRP A 513 14.85 12.56 -5.99
CA TRP A 513 13.41 12.51 -5.76
C TRP A 513 13.05 12.28 -4.29
N ARG A 514 13.87 11.55 -3.53
CA ARG A 514 13.70 11.33 -2.10
C ARG A 514 13.92 12.61 -1.32
N VAL A 515 14.92 13.38 -1.71
CA VAL A 515 15.19 14.71 -1.14
C VAL A 515 14.01 15.65 -1.39
N ILE A 516 13.50 15.71 -2.62
CA ILE A 516 12.31 16.53 -2.98
C ILE A 516 11.09 16.10 -2.14
N THR A 517 10.85 14.79 -1.99
CA THR A 517 9.76 14.26 -1.18
C THR A 517 9.91 14.65 0.28
N GLY A 518 11.14 14.61 0.82
CA GLY A 518 11.48 15.00 2.20
C GLY A 518 11.17 16.44 2.55
N LEU A 519 11.19 17.34 1.58
CA LEU A 519 10.85 18.75 1.77
C LEU A 519 9.37 18.96 2.13
N SER A 520 8.52 17.93 2.03
CA SER A 520 7.10 17.99 2.37
C SER A 520 6.34 19.14 1.67
N ILE A 521 6.69 19.44 0.43
CA ILE A 521 5.99 20.43 -0.40
C ILE A 521 4.57 19.95 -0.63
N ARG A 522 3.59 20.83 -0.40
CA ARG A 522 2.17 20.47 -0.55
C ARG A 522 1.89 19.99 -1.97
N HIS A 523 1.15 18.90 -2.09
CA HIS A 523 0.81 18.20 -3.35
C HIS A 523 1.98 17.52 -4.07
N VAL A 524 3.22 17.65 -3.61
CA VAL A 524 4.38 16.93 -4.14
C VAL A 524 4.54 15.62 -3.37
N GLY A 525 4.12 14.52 -3.99
CA GLY A 525 4.36 13.16 -3.51
C GLY A 525 5.52 12.51 -4.29
N PRO A 526 5.86 11.24 -3.99
CA PRO A 526 6.97 10.54 -4.65
C PRO A 526 6.88 10.54 -6.19
N THR A 527 5.67 10.38 -6.76
CA THR A 527 5.47 10.39 -8.22
C THR A 527 5.84 11.73 -8.85
N ALA A 528 5.34 12.83 -8.31
CA ALA A 528 5.68 14.16 -8.80
C ALA A 528 7.16 14.48 -8.54
N ALA A 529 7.72 14.07 -7.40
CA ALA A 529 9.11 14.26 -7.07
C ALA A 529 10.06 13.56 -8.07
N ARG A 530 9.73 12.32 -8.50
CA ARG A 530 10.50 11.61 -9.53
C ARG A 530 10.40 12.27 -10.89
N ALA A 531 9.20 12.71 -11.28
CA ALA A 531 9.02 13.42 -12.54
C ALA A 531 9.88 14.70 -12.57
N LEU A 532 9.90 15.45 -11.46
CA LEU A 532 10.74 16.64 -11.31
C LEU A 532 12.23 16.31 -11.31
N ALA A 533 12.67 15.28 -10.57
CA ALA A 533 14.07 14.88 -10.53
C ALA A 533 14.58 14.48 -11.90
N ARG A 534 13.81 13.69 -12.64
CA ARG A 534 14.16 13.25 -14.00
C ARG A 534 14.19 14.41 -15.00
N GLU A 535 13.19 15.33 -14.95
CA GLU A 535 13.08 16.43 -15.91
C GLU A 535 14.15 17.51 -15.68
N PHE A 536 14.38 17.88 -14.42
CA PHE A 536 15.27 18.98 -14.07
C PHE A 536 16.69 18.55 -13.67
N GLY A 537 16.90 17.29 -13.31
CA GLY A 537 18.19 16.71 -12.96
C GLY A 537 18.87 17.27 -11.71
N SER A 538 18.41 18.41 -11.18
CA SER A 538 19.00 18.99 -9.96
C SER A 538 17.99 19.85 -9.18
N MET A 539 18.23 19.97 -7.88
CA MET A 539 17.46 20.82 -6.99
C MET A 539 17.56 22.31 -7.38
N ASP A 540 18.71 22.75 -7.85
CA ASP A 540 18.90 24.14 -8.31
C ASP A 540 18.11 24.44 -9.59
N ALA A 541 18.02 23.48 -10.51
CA ALA A 541 17.18 23.62 -11.70
C ALA A 541 15.69 23.70 -11.30
N ILE A 542 15.19 22.83 -10.42
CA ILE A 542 13.81 22.89 -9.90
C ILE A 542 13.51 24.23 -9.21
N ARG A 543 14.43 24.70 -8.36
CA ARG A 543 14.30 25.97 -7.63
C ARG A 543 14.24 27.17 -8.54
N SER A 544 14.90 27.11 -9.69
CA SER A 544 15.03 28.22 -10.65
C SER A 544 13.99 28.19 -11.75
N ALA A 545 13.26 27.09 -11.90
CA ALA A 545 12.25 26.91 -12.93
C ALA A 545 11.02 27.80 -12.69
N SER A 546 10.43 28.28 -13.77
CA SER A 546 9.14 29.00 -13.73
C SER A 546 7.97 28.05 -13.46
N GLU A 547 6.83 28.62 -13.05
CA GLU A 547 5.59 27.84 -12.82
C GLU A 547 5.14 27.12 -14.11
N GLU A 548 5.33 27.75 -15.28
CA GLU A 548 5.00 27.16 -16.58
C GLU A 548 5.90 25.98 -16.94
N GLU A 549 7.20 26.08 -16.69
CA GLU A 549 8.16 24.98 -16.93
C GLU A 549 7.88 23.80 -16.01
N LEU A 550 7.64 24.05 -14.72
CA LEU A 550 7.26 23.01 -13.78
C LEU A 550 5.94 22.32 -14.17
N ALA A 551 4.94 23.09 -14.60
CA ALA A 551 3.63 22.59 -15.00
C ALA A 551 3.66 21.79 -16.33
N ALA A 552 4.68 22.00 -17.17
CA ALA A 552 4.90 21.24 -18.41
C ALA A 552 5.42 19.82 -18.17
N THR A 553 5.96 19.53 -16.98
CA THR A 553 6.45 18.21 -16.61
C THR A 553 5.28 17.20 -16.52
N ASP A 554 5.41 16.04 -17.15
CA ASP A 554 4.38 15.00 -17.10
C ASP A 554 4.13 14.54 -15.64
N GLY A 555 2.86 14.55 -15.22
CA GLY A 555 2.48 14.26 -13.84
C GLY A 555 2.60 15.44 -12.85
N VAL A 556 3.00 16.64 -13.31
CA VAL A 556 3.08 17.87 -12.50
C VAL A 556 2.09 18.91 -13.08
N GLY A 557 0.91 19.00 -12.50
CA GLY A 557 -0.08 20.00 -12.92
C GLY A 557 0.18 21.37 -12.31
N GLY A 558 -0.56 22.41 -12.78
CA GLY A 558 -0.41 23.81 -12.33
C GLY A 558 -0.52 24.00 -10.81
N VAL A 559 -1.35 23.18 -10.11
CA VAL A 559 -1.48 23.23 -8.65
C VAL A 559 -0.18 22.80 -7.95
N ILE A 560 0.48 21.77 -8.46
CA ILE A 560 1.76 21.27 -7.94
C ILE A 560 2.85 22.32 -8.24
N ALA A 561 2.92 22.80 -9.47
CA ALA A 561 3.89 23.81 -9.90
C ALA A 561 3.81 25.08 -9.03
N SER A 562 2.60 25.61 -8.85
CA SER A 562 2.35 26.77 -7.97
C SER A 562 2.77 26.50 -6.53
N SER A 563 2.53 25.29 -6.00
CA SER A 563 2.95 24.90 -4.66
C SER A 563 4.48 24.88 -4.51
N ILE A 564 5.21 24.44 -5.53
CA ILE A 564 6.68 24.42 -5.55
C ILE A 564 7.22 25.84 -5.53
N VAL A 565 6.74 26.70 -6.43
CA VAL A 565 7.17 28.10 -6.50
C VAL A 565 6.91 28.84 -5.19
N GLN A 566 5.71 28.68 -4.62
CA GLN A 566 5.35 29.26 -3.33
C GLN A 566 6.27 28.74 -2.20
N TRP A 567 6.58 27.44 -2.19
CA TRP A 567 7.44 26.85 -1.17
C TRP A 567 8.85 27.46 -1.24
N PHE A 568 9.45 27.56 -2.42
CA PHE A 568 10.77 28.17 -2.62
C PHE A 568 10.77 29.71 -2.46
N SER A 569 9.61 30.38 -2.44
CA SER A 569 9.55 31.82 -2.13
C SER A 569 9.84 32.14 -0.66
N VAL A 570 9.78 31.13 0.23
CA VAL A 570 9.98 31.28 1.68
C VAL A 570 11.46 31.09 2.05
N ASP A 571 12.05 32.07 2.72
CA ASP A 571 13.50 32.09 3.03
C ASP A 571 13.98 30.88 3.83
N TRP A 572 13.25 30.50 4.88
CA TRP A 572 13.66 29.37 5.72
C TRP A 572 13.53 28.01 5.01
N HIS A 573 12.65 27.87 4.05
CA HIS A 573 12.56 26.69 3.21
C HIS A 573 13.82 26.52 2.34
N ARG A 574 14.27 27.62 1.71
CA ARG A 574 15.52 27.62 0.96
C ARG A 574 16.71 27.29 1.84
N ALA A 575 16.73 27.83 3.07
CA ALA A 575 17.78 27.57 4.04
C ALA A 575 17.89 26.09 4.42
N ILE A 576 16.78 25.32 4.45
CA ILE A 576 16.81 23.86 4.66
C ILE A 576 17.57 23.19 3.52
N VAL A 577 17.23 23.48 2.27
CA VAL A 577 17.88 22.91 1.08
C VAL A 577 19.39 23.24 1.08
N ASP A 578 19.72 24.50 1.31
CA ASP A 578 21.12 24.96 1.35
C ASP A 578 21.91 24.29 2.49
N ALA A 579 21.28 24.07 3.66
CA ALA A 579 21.91 23.39 4.78
C ALA A 579 22.13 21.90 4.49
N TRP A 580 21.16 21.22 3.89
CA TRP A 580 21.29 19.81 3.50
C TRP A 580 22.37 19.63 2.42
N ALA A 581 22.40 20.50 1.40
CA ALA A 581 23.47 20.51 0.40
C ALA A 581 24.86 20.69 1.03
N LYS A 582 24.98 21.65 1.96
CA LYS A 582 26.24 21.90 2.71
C LYS A 582 26.63 20.72 3.60
N ALA A 583 25.66 19.98 4.12
CA ALA A 583 25.90 18.77 4.91
C ALA A 583 26.31 17.56 4.06
N GLY A 584 26.27 17.68 2.73
CA GLY A 584 26.65 16.63 1.78
C GLY A 584 25.50 15.76 1.25
N VAL A 585 24.24 16.20 1.43
CA VAL A 585 23.10 15.52 0.80
C VAL A 585 23.14 15.74 -0.71
N THR A 586 22.96 14.67 -1.48
CA THR A 586 22.95 14.72 -2.96
C THR A 586 21.79 15.57 -3.46
N MET A 587 22.11 16.62 -4.25
CA MET A 587 21.14 17.57 -4.81
C MET A 587 21.01 17.47 -6.32
N GLU A 588 21.59 16.45 -6.90
CA GLU A 588 21.60 16.18 -8.34
C GLU A 588 21.28 14.71 -8.58
N GLU A 589 20.57 14.41 -9.66
CA GLU A 589 20.43 13.05 -10.14
C GLU A 589 21.79 12.64 -10.72
N GLU A 590 22.27 11.43 -10.43
CA GLU A 590 23.39 10.90 -11.19
C GLU A 590 22.98 10.91 -12.67
N GLN A 591 23.62 11.77 -13.45
CA GLN A 591 23.48 11.69 -14.91
C GLN A 591 24.10 10.33 -15.31
N GLY A 592 23.26 9.32 -15.44
CA GLY A 592 23.65 8.15 -16.21
C GLY A 592 24.19 8.67 -17.54
N GLU A 593 25.34 8.14 -18.00
CA GLU A 593 26.00 8.52 -19.24
C GLU A 593 24.95 8.88 -20.29
N GLU A 594 25.01 10.10 -20.87
CA GLU A 594 24.10 10.54 -21.94
C GLU A 594 24.14 9.47 -23.02
N LYS A 595 23.17 8.56 -22.99
CA LYS A 595 23.07 7.54 -24.04
C LYS A 595 22.70 8.25 -25.32
N GLU A 596 23.41 7.95 -26.40
CA GLU A 596 23.08 8.47 -27.72
C GLU A 596 21.57 8.33 -27.98
N GLN A 597 20.94 9.41 -28.44
CA GLN A 597 19.48 9.46 -28.68
C GLN A 597 19.09 8.65 -29.94
N THR A 598 19.49 7.39 -29.94
CA THR A 598 19.35 6.48 -31.11
C THR A 598 17.90 6.21 -31.50
N LEU A 599 16.97 6.38 -30.54
CA LEU A 599 15.54 6.09 -30.74
C LEU A 599 14.67 7.35 -30.85
N GLU A 600 15.25 8.53 -31.05
CA GLU A 600 14.50 9.78 -31.15
C GLU A 600 13.41 9.70 -32.24
N GLY A 601 12.17 10.01 -31.83
CA GLY A 601 10.97 9.98 -32.69
C GLY A 601 10.35 8.59 -32.89
N LEU A 602 10.96 7.50 -32.43
CA LEU A 602 10.43 6.15 -32.57
C LEU A 602 9.45 5.80 -31.42
N THR A 603 8.32 5.20 -31.78
CA THR A 603 7.34 4.64 -30.81
C THR A 603 7.47 3.12 -30.80
N ILE A 604 7.85 2.57 -29.64
CA ILE A 604 8.14 1.15 -29.47
C ILE A 604 7.14 0.54 -28.47
N VAL A 605 6.63 -0.64 -28.81
CA VAL A 605 5.78 -1.44 -27.93
C VAL A 605 6.51 -2.73 -27.60
N VAL A 606 6.50 -3.11 -26.32
CA VAL A 606 7.09 -4.38 -25.87
C VAL A 606 6.02 -5.32 -25.38
N THR A 607 6.13 -6.61 -25.74
CA THR A 607 5.20 -7.67 -25.34
C THR A 607 5.95 -8.98 -25.11
N GLY A 608 5.47 -9.79 -24.17
CA GLY A 608 6.18 -10.98 -23.74
C GLY A 608 7.29 -10.68 -22.72
N SER A 609 7.98 -11.71 -22.29
CA SER A 609 9.11 -11.64 -21.35
C SER A 609 10.42 -11.60 -22.15
N LEU A 610 11.29 -10.65 -21.83
CA LEU A 610 12.63 -10.54 -22.35
C LEU A 610 13.60 -11.20 -21.35
N GLU A 611 14.75 -11.66 -21.83
CA GLU A 611 15.76 -12.33 -21.00
C GLU A 611 16.64 -11.34 -20.24
N ASN A 612 17.03 -10.24 -20.90
CA ASN A 612 17.97 -9.24 -20.38
C ASN A 612 17.27 -7.96 -19.87
N PHE A 613 15.96 -7.84 -20.07
CA PHE A 613 15.21 -6.65 -19.70
C PHE A 613 13.96 -7.00 -18.89
N THR A 614 13.76 -6.29 -17.79
CA THR A 614 12.46 -6.20 -17.12
C THR A 614 11.52 -5.27 -17.91
N ARG A 615 10.23 -5.28 -17.60
CA ARG A 615 9.26 -4.35 -18.23
C ARG A 615 9.62 -2.88 -18.05
N ASP A 616 10.22 -2.55 -16.93
CA ASP A 616 10.56 -1.17 -16.61
C ASP A 616 11.93 -0.82 -17.15
N SER A 617 12.92 -1.70 -17.03
CA SER A 617 14.24 -1.45 -17.66
C SER A 617 14.18 -1.34 -19.18
N VAL A 618 13.25 -2.04 -19.84
CA VAL A 618 13.04 -1.88 -21.28
C VAL A 618 12.42 -0.53 -21.64
N LYS A 619 11.47 -0.04 -20.82
CA LYS A 619 10.90 1.30 -21.01
C LYS A 619 11.95 2.39 -20.76
N GLU A 620 12.71 2.22 -19.67
CA GLU A 620 13.83 3.12 -19.35
C GLU A 620 14.88 3.13 -20.46
N ALA A 621 15.23 1.97 -21.00
CA ALA A 621 16.17 1.87 -22.11
C ALA A 621 15.69 2.59 -23.38
N ILE A 622 14.38 2.53 -23.66
CA ILE A 622 13.75 3.23 -24.79
C ILE A 622 13.75 4.75 -24.53
N ILE A 623 13.28 5.16 -23.37
CA ILE A 623 13.16 6.59 -23.01
C ILE A 623 14.53 7.25 -22.89
N ALA A 624 15.51 6.57 -22.28
CA ALA A 624 16.88 7.07 -22.15
C ALA A 624 17.58 7.31 -23.49
N ARG A 625 17.04 6.76 -24.58
CA ARG A 625 17.53 6.95 -25.94
C ARG A 625 16.59 7.79 -26.82
N GLY A 626 15.69 8.56 -26.22
CA GLY A 626 14.79 9.49 -26.92
C GLY A 626 13.56 8.83 -27.55
N GLY A 627 13.36 7.52 -27.36
CA GLY A 627 12.20 6.80 -27.88
C GLY A 627 10.95 6.92 -26.99
N LYS A 628 9.79 6.66 -27.57
CA LYS A 628 8.50 6.60 -26.86
C LYS A 628 8.09 5.16 -26.60
N ALA A 629 8.11 4.73 -25.33
CA ALA A 629 7.56 3.44 -24.94
C ALA A 629 6.02 3.53 -24.87
N SER A 630 5.31 2.69 -25.62
CA SER A 630 3.84 2.66 -25.65
C SER A 630 3.30 1.35 -25.12
N SER A 631 2.19 1.43 -24.39
CA SER A 631 1.52 0.25 -23.83
C SER A 631 0.61 -0.48 -24.82
N SER A 632 0.30 0.11 -25.97
CA SER A 632 -0.62 -0.47 -26.98
C SER A 632 -0.09 -0.32 -28.40
N VAL A 633 -0.32 -1.35 -29.23
CA VAL A 633 0.03 -1.33 -30.66
C VAL A 633 -1.00 -0.52 -31.44
N SER A 634 -0.51 0.41 -32.26
CA SER A 634 -1.30 1.27 -33.13
C SER A 634 -0.61 1.49 -34.49
N LYS A 635 -1.27 2.19 -35.40
CA LYS A 635 -0.65 2.59 -36.70
C LYS A 635 0.55 3.52 -36.54
N LYS A 636 0.76 4.11 -35.34
CA LYS A 636 1.89 4.98 -35.01
C LYS A 636 3.04 4.23 -34.33
N THR A 637 2.92 2.92 -34.14
CA THR A 637 3.97 2.09 -33.56
C THR A 637 5.02 1.78 -34.63
N ASP A 638 6.28 2.09 -34.38
CA ASP A 638 7.37 1.86 -35.31
C ASP A 638 7.93 0.43 -35.19
N TYR A 639 8.09 -0.07 -33.95
CA TYR A 639 8.54 -1.43 -33.67
C TYR A 639 7.74 -2.08 -32.56
N VAL A 640 7.57 -3.40 -32.67
CA VAL A 640 7.01 -4.22 -31.59
C VAL A 640 8.05 -5.28 -31.21
N VAL A 641 8.57 -5.13 -29.99
CA VAL A 641 9.52 -6.09 -29.41
C VAL A 641 8.74 -7.26 -28.84
N VAL A 642 9.04 -8.46 -29.27
CA VAL A 642 8.34 -9.68 -28.91
C VAL A 642 9.31 -10.63 -28.21
N GLY A 643 9.09 -10.82 -26.90
CA GLY A 643 9.79 -11.80 -26.08
C GLY A 643 9.01 -13.11 -25.96
N ALA A 644 9.46 -13.98 -25.05
CA ALA A 644 8.79 -15.24 -24.78
C ALA A 644 7.36 -15.00 -24.24
N ASN A 645 6.43 -15.89 -24.58
CA ASN A 645 5.01 -15.81 -24.17
C ASN A 645 4.31 -14.51 -24.59
N ALA A 646 4.56 -14.04 -25.80
CA ALA A 646 3.95 -12.85 -26.34
C ALA A 646 2.41 -12.99 -26.41
N GLY A 647 1.69 -12.00 -25.85
CA GLY A 647 0.23 -11.95 -25.82
C GLY A 647 -0.37 -11.30 -27.08
N SER A 648 -1.64 -10.91 -26.98
CA SER A 648 -2.46 -10.32 -28.08
C SER A 648 -1.84 -9.11 -28.80
N LYS A 649 -0.80 -8.49 -28.26
CA LYS A 649 -0.09 -7.36 -28.90
C LYS A 649 0.76 -7.81 -30.09
N ALA A 650 1.32 -9.03 -30.06
CA ALA A 650 2.05 -9.58 -31.20
C ALA A 650 1.10 -9.82 -32.38
N THR A 651 -0.05 -10.47 -32.15
CA THR A 651 -1.09 -10.65 -33.16
C THR A 651 -1.59 -9.32 -33.73
N LYS A 652 -1.79 -8.33 -32.85
CA LYS A 652 -2.21 -7.00 -33.29
C LYS A 652 -1.14 -6.26 -34.10
N ALA A 653 0.13 -6.53 -33.86
CA ALA A 653 1.22 -6.00 -34.66
C ALA A 653 1.21 -6.59 -36.10
N GLU A 654 0.99 -7.88 -36.23
CA GLU A 654 0.79 -8.58 -37.51
C GLU A 654 -0.40 -8.03 -38.29
N GLU A 655 -1.58 -7.91 -37.61
CA GLU A 655 -2.78 -7.34 -38.22
C GLU A 655 -2.62 -5.91 -38.73
N LEU A 656 -1.79 -5.10 -38.06
CA LEU A 656 -1.54 -3.71 -38.42
C LEU A 656 -0.27 -3.55 -39.30
N GLY A 657 0.39 -4.67 -39.69
CA GLY A 657 1.61 -4.66 -40.46
C GLY A 657 2.75 -3.87 -39.81
N ARG A 658 2.87 -3.96 -38.48
CA ARG A 658 3.97 -3.29 -37.77
C ARG A 658 5.18 -4.19 -37.67
N PRO A 659 6.39 -3.64 -37.79
CA PRO A 659 7.63 -4.41 -37.68
C PRO A 659 7.72 -5.10 -36.30
N ILE A 660 7.94 -6.41 -36.32
CA ILE A 660 8.16 -7.22 -35.14
C ILE A 660 9.65 -7.53 -35.04
N ILE A 661 10.21 -7.37 -33.84
CA ILE A 661 11.63 -7.65 -33.57
C ILE A 661 11.75 -8.47 -32.27
N ASN A 662 12.77 -9.29 -32.21
CA ASN A 662 13.12 -10.03 -30.98
C ASN A 662 14.01 -9.20 -30.04
N GLU A 663 14.38 -9.76 -28.90
CA GLU A 663 15.20 -9.08 -27.90
C GLU A 663 16.58 -8.68 -28.40
N GLN A 664 17.25 -9.57 -29.14
CA GLN A 664 18.58 -9.30 -29.73
C GLN A 664 18.53 -8.15 -30.73
N GLN A 665 17.48 -8.12 -31.56
CA GLN A 665 17.24 -7.02 -32.50
C GLN A 665 16.86 -5.72 -31.79
N PHE A 666 16.22 -5.83 -30.62
CA PHE A 666 15.95 -4.69 -29.79
C PHE A 666 17.24 -4.12 -29.18
N GLU A 667 18.17 -4.96 -28.74
CA GLU A 667 19.49 -4.52 -28.27
C GLU A 667 20.26 -3.81 -29.40
N GLU A 668 20.24 -4.35 -30.62
CA GLU A 668 20.80 -3.69 -31.82
C GLU A 668 20.13 -2.32 -32.06
N LEU A 669 18.79 -2.26 -31.95
CA LEU A 669 18.03 -1.03 -32.12
C LEU A 669 18.39 0.02 -31.05
N LEU A 670 18.60 -0.39 -29.80
CA LEU A 670 19.05 0.48 -28.73
C LEU A 670 20.44 1.07 -28.98
N GLU A 671 21.34 0.31 -29.62
CA GLU A 671 22.71 0.74 -29.89
C GLU A 671 22.82 1.60 -31.16
N THR A 672 22.11 1.22 -32.21
CA THR A 672 22.34 1.77 -33.55
C THR A 672 21.19 2.63 -34.10
N GLY A 673 20.02 2.60 -33.44
CA GLY A 673 18.80 3.25 -33.96
C GLY A 673 18.13 2.55 -35.13
N THR A 674 18.67 1.42 -35.60
CA THR A 674 18.18 0.66 -36.75
C THR A 674 18.28 -0.84 -36.52
N VAL A 675 17.49 -1.63 -37.25
CA VAL A 675 17.54 -3.09 -37.21
C VAL A 675 17.98 -3.62 -38.56
N THR A 676 19.02 -4.45 -38.61
CA THR A 676 19.65 -4.91 -39.84
C THR A 676 18.76 -5.88 -40.62
N SER A 677 17.90 -6.65 -39.96
CA SER A 677 16.90 -7.53 -40.59
C SER A 677 15.65 -7.61 -39.74
N LEU A 678 14.46 -7.48 -40.34
CA LEU A 678 13.17 -7.71 -39.68
C LEU A 678 12.83 -9.20 -39.69
N LEU A 679 12.12 -9.69 -38.67
CA LEU A 679 11.63 -11.06 -38.60
C LEU A 679 10.57 -11.36 -39.67
#